data_35d56ba5f527b76a7505729ffe92977a
#
_entry.id   35d56ba5f527b76a7505729ffe92977a
#
_cell.length_a   1.000
_cell.length_b   1.000
_cell.length_c   1.000
_cell.angle_alpha   90.00
_cell.angle_beta   90.00
_cell.angle_gamma   90.00
#
_symmetry.space_group_name_H-M   'P 1'
#
loop_
_entity.id
_entity.type
_entity.pdbx_description
1 polymer ?
#
loop_
_entity_poly.entity_id
_entity_poly.type
_entity_poly.pdbx_seq_one_letter_code
_entity_poly.pdbx_strand_id
1 'polypeptide(L)'
;MQIKFKVLALVVAAHSSQLLAQSDAQSSNLLLEAEKKAITDSSASTDSHVLTKQVVTGTQQQGFSARENSTATKLDLSLRHTPQSVSIISSDLLKAFQLDDINLALALTPGIQVEKPETDRIYYSSRGFDVTQFQLDGMGTPLSNNNIYGDIDTAMFERIEVLRGANGLTAGAGNPSATINFVRKRPTEELEANVTASVGSWNKARLVGDVSGAISDNVRSRAVLVKEDKESYLDRYEQDKALGYGVLEIDLTDRTLLTLGHSTQSNKTNGALWGALPLTYSDGTATNYDRSTSSAADWSYFDTTEQRSFAEVSQVLNNGWSIQGSLNYVELETDSYLFYVAGNPSPVDQSGVLAAYASEYDLNEWQSMAEVYASGPFQAFGQVHELVVGSSYSKVKVFQNSLYDATTVAGFSDPTALTQIDLTTFDGNYPAPVFNIPGGGGAWEETEKAVYATGKFQVSESNLIIAGARASKWVSKGEAYGSDRGSDDSIVLPYLGLIHDLNDQLSTYVSYTETFLPQSEMDASLERLAPKTGRNFELGLKAEFSSLNATVAAFSTAQDNVATFSETINAVDVYTGEDGITSQGIELDLAGKIGDNTSISTGGTILSIQDANGQKTNLYTPEKTANLAVSYQLTPSLKMGAIADWQSSITGSVKQDAYTLLGAMVSYDISSSLNTQLVVNNITDEKYLTSLKWAQGYYGAPRSVIASLSWDL
;
A
#
# COMPACT_ATOMS: atom_id res chain seq x y z
N MET A 1 -22.35 -10.37 18.52
CA MET A 1 -23.00 -9.22 17.91
C MET A 1 -23.59 -8.21 18.91
N GLN A 2 -24.11 -8.61 20.07
CA GLN A 2 -24.68 -7.66 21.05
C GLN A 2 -23.67 -6.88 21.92
N ILE A 3 -22.41 -7.33 22.04
CA ILE A 3 -21.37 -6.66 22.84
C ILE A 3 -20.65 -5.55 22.05
N LYS A 4 -20.53 -5.70 20.71
CA LYS A 4 -19.88 -4.71 19.84
C LYS A 4 -20.67 -3.40 19.69
N PHE A 5 -22.00 -3.44 19.81
CA PHE A 5 -22.85 -2.24 19.76
C PHE A 5 -22.83 -1.39 21.04
N LYS A 6 -22.47 -2.00 22.19
CA LYS A 6 -22.44 -1.27 23.46
C LYS A 6 -21.22 -0.34 23.60
N VAL A 7 -20.10 -0.67 22.98
CA VAL A 7 -18.89 0.17 23.01
C VAL A 7 -19.05 1.39 22.12
N LEU A 8 -19.65 1.22 20.94
CA LEU A 8 -19.95 2.34 20.05
C LEU A 8 -21.00 3.31 20.64
N ALA A 9 -22.03 2.77 21.31
CA ALA A 9 -23.01 3.56 22.01
C ALA A 9 -22.42 4.34 23.20
N LEU A 10 -21.35 3.82 23.83
CA LEU A 10 -20.67 4.49 24.94
C LEU A 10 -19.81 5.67 24.47
N VAL A 11 -19.14 5.56 23.32
CA VAL A 11 -18.33 6.66 22.73
C VAL A 11 -19.25 7.78 22.24
N VAL A 12 -20.33 7.45 21.53
CA VAL A 12 -21.32 8.43 21.09
C VAL A 12 -22.09 9.04 22.26
N ALA A 13 -22.42 8.28 23.31
CA ALA A 13 -23.08 8.79 24.48
C ALA A 13 -22.20 9.67 25.37
N ALA A 14 -20.87 9.39 25.43
CA ALA A 14 -19.93 10.25 26.15
C ALA A 14 -19.77 11.62 25.50
N HIS A 15 -19.79 11.68 24.15
CA HIS A 15 -19.71 12.93 23.41
C HIS A 15 -21.04 13.73 23.41
N SER A 16 -22.18 13.05 23.36
CA SER A 16 -23.49 13.71 23.39
C SER A 16 -23.85 14.31 24.77
N SER A 17 -23.35 13.74 25.87
CA SER A 17 -23.57 14.33 27.21
C SER A 17 -22.72 15.56 27.49
N GLN A 18 -21.60 15.77 26.82
CA GLN A 18 -20.81 17.02 26.90
C GLN A 18 -21.40 18.16 26.06
N LEU A 19 -22.03 17.87 24.93
CA LEU A 19 -22.70 18.87 24.08
C LEU A 19 -23.90 19.55 24.76
N LEU A 20 -24.59 18.85 25.66
CA LEU A 20 -25.74 19.39 26.40
C LEU A 20 -25.34 20.23 27.64
N ALA A 21 -24.10 20.12 28.11
CA ALA A 21 -23.61 20.86 29.25
C ALA A 21 -22.89 22.19 28.90
N GLN A 22 -22.51 22.39 27.62
CA GLN A 22 -21.79 23.57 27.16
C GLN A 22 -22.65 24.68 26.53
N SER A 23 -23.94 24.43 26.28
CA SER A 23 -24.81 25.41 25.58
C SER A 23 -25.31 26.56 26.46
N ASP A 24 -25.15 26.55 27.79
CA ASP A 24 -25.75 27.55 28.68
C ASP A 24 -24.80 28.50 29.43
N ALA A 25 -23.52 28.49 29.18
CA ALA A 25 -22.61 29.44 29.81
C ALA A 25 -21.41 29.77 28.92
N GLN A 26 -21.51 30.76 28.09
CA GLN A 26 -20.41 31.68 27.69
C GLN A 26 -20.61 32.35 26.32
N SER A 27 -21.56 33.21 26.24
CA SER A 27 -21.56 34.22 25.18
C SER A 27 -21.72 35.58 25.82
N SER A 28 -20.65 36.21 26.22
CA SER A 28 -20.55 37.70 26.32
C SER A 28 -19.28 38.31 26.94
N ASN A 29 -18.20 37.60 27.24
CA ASN A 29 -17.06 38.28 27.88
C ASN A 29 -15.64 38.00 27.32
N LEU A 30 -15.48 37.34 26.19
CA LEU A 30 -14.15 36.97 25.64
C LEU A 30 -13.66 37.81 24.44
N LEU A 31 -14.43 38.72 23.90
CA LEU A 31 -14.04 39.56 22.76
C LEU A 31 -13.34 40.87 23.11
N LEU A 32 -13.23 41.22 24.38
CA LEU A 32 -12.64 42.52 24.81
C LEU A 32 -11.26 42.41 25.50
N GLU A 33 -10.76 41.23 25.84
CA GLU A 33 -9.42 41.03 26.42
C GLU A 33 -8.34 40.54 25.45
N ALA A 34 -8.70 40.03 24.29
CA ALA A 34 -7.75 39.56 23.29
C ALA A 34 -7.04 40.67 22.50
N GLU A 35 -7.63 41.88 22.39
CA GLU A 35 -7.03 42.99 21.67
C GLU A 35 -6.05 43.86 22.50
N LYS A 36 -6.00 43.69 23.81
CA LYS A 36 -5.08 44.46 24.68
C LYS A 36 -3.77 43.78 25.01
N LYS A 37 -3.58 42.51 24.64
CA LYS A 37 -2.34 41.75 24.96
C LYS A 37 -1.34 41.65 23.81
N ALA A 38 -1.65 42.22 22.65
CA ALA A 38 -0.80 42.15 21.45
C ALA A 38 0.14 43.36 21.24
N ILE A 39 0.19 44.36 22.14
CA ILE A 39 0.97 45.61 21.93
C ILE A 39 2.05 45.88 22.98
N THR A 40 2.32 45.03 23.92
CA THR A 40 3.47 45.20 24.80
C THR A 40 4.17 43.86 24.99
N ASP A 41 5.17 43.61 24.17
CA ASP A 41 6.44 42.98 24.55
C ASP A 41 7.31 42.71 23.30
N SER A 42 7.89 43.81 22.81
CA SER A 42 9.11 43.70 22.02
C SER A 42 10.25 44.27 22.86
N SER A 43 10.91 43.47 23.63
CA SER A 43 12.32 43.67 23.99
C SER A 43 12.88 42.48 24.78
N ALA A 44 13.87 41.86 24.16
CA ALA A 44 15.03 41.18 24.74
C ALA A 44 14.78 40.10 25.80
N SER A 45 15.06 38.85 25.50
CA SER A 45 16.26 38.21 26.04
C SER A 45 16.21 36.68 25.94
N THR A 46 17.34 36.12 25.55
CA THR A 46 17.95 34.88 26.06
C THR A 46 17.07 33.63 26.17
N ASP A 47 17.37 32.76 25.26
CA ASP A 47 17.36 31.29 25.38
C ASP A 47 16.73 30.68 26.63
N SER A 48 15.52 30.30 26.48
CA SER A 48 15.02 29.03 27.01
C SER A 48 14.26 28.37 25.87
N HIS A 49 14.89 27.40 25.21
CA HIS A 49 14.13 26.42 24.41
C HIS A 49 13.16 25.76 25.37
N VAL A 50 11.96 26.28 25.47
CA VAL A 50 10.80 25.57 25.94
C VAL A 50 10.63 24.46 24.92
N LEU A 51 11.00 23.24 25.28
CA LEU A 51 10.67 22.03 24.55
C LEU A 51 9.14 21.97 24.51
N THR A 52 8.58 22.52 23.47
CA THR A 52 7.15 22.41 23.16
C THR A 52 6.86 20.94 23.08
N LYS A 53 5.79 20.48 23.74
CA LYS A 53 5.18 19.17 23.58
C LYS A 53 5.24 18.84 22.09
N GLN A 54 6.13 17.92 21.71
CA GLN A 54 6.12 17.37 20.36
C GLN A 54 4.98 16.38 20.36
N VAL A 55 3.77 16.91 20.28
CA VAL A 55 2.61 16.14 19.82
C VAL A 55 3.05 15.70 18.44
N VAL A 56 2.99 14.42 18.17
CA VAL A 56 2.98 13.89 16.79
C VAL A 56 1.69 14.44 16.19
N THR A 57 1.67 15.73 15.93
CA THR A 57 0.61 16.37 15.15
C THR A 57 0.74 15.78 13.78
N GLY A 58 -0.36 15.25 13.27
CA GLY A 58 -0.41 14.71 11.91
C GLY A 58 0.33 15.68 11.00
N THR A 59 1.23 15.18 10.17
CA THR A 59 2.04 15.95 9.22
C THR A 59 1.14 16.93 8.50
N GLN A 60 1.43 18.21 8.52
CA GLN A 60 0.58 19.22 7.87
C GLN A 60 0.44 18.87 6.39
N GLN A 61 -0.73 18.39 6.01
CA GLN A 61 -1.06 18.16 4.61
C GLN A 61 -1.22 19.48 3.88
N GLN A 62 -0.78 19.53 2.64
CA GLN A 62 -0.89 20.70 1.77
C GLN A 62 -1.48 20.29 0.42
N GLY A 63 -2.81 20.25 0.34
CA GLY A 63 -3.50 19.73 -0.82
C GLY A 63 -3.16 18.26 -1.03
N PHE A 64 -2.65 17.92 -2.21
CA PHE A 64 -2.32 16.52 -2.55
C PHE A 64 -0.92 16.08 -2.13
N SER A 65 -0.26 16.77 -1.19
CA SER A 65 1.07 16.44 -0.67
C SER A 65 1.15 16.58 0.86
N ALA A 66 2.29 16.17 1.43
CA ALA A 66 2.67 16.42 2.81
C ALA A 66 4.10 16.98 2.87
N ARG A 67 4.49 17.56 4.02
CA ARG A 67 5.81 18.18 4.16
C ARG A 67 6.92 17.23 4.54
N GLU A 68 6.61 16.18 5.29
CA GLU A 68 7.58 15.32 5.94
C GLU A 68 7.26 13.86 5.72
N ASN A 69 8.26 13.01 5.78
CA ASN A 69 8.14 11.56 5.80
C ASN A 69 9.26 10.93 6.64
N SER A 70 8.98 9.77 7.23
CA SER A 70 9.94 8.99 8.00
C SER A 70 10.20 7.60 7.42
N THR A 71 9.59 7.27 6.29
CA THR A 71 9.60 5.92 5.69
C THR A 71 10.99 5.43 5.35
N ALA A 72 11.87 6.33 4.86
CA ALA A 72 13.21 5.96 4.40
C ALA A 72 14.20 5.69 5.54
N THR A 73 14.13 6.43 6.65
CA THR A 73 15.26 6.51 7.60
C THR A 73 14.86 6.58 9.08
N LYS A 74 13.59 6.64 9.43
CA LYS A 74 13.08 6.95 10.79
C LYS A 74 13.47 8.35 11.30
N LEU A 75 14.12 9.17 10.50
CA LEU A 75 14.35 10.59 10.76
C LEU A 75 13.17 11.39 10.18
N ASP A 76 12.72 12.42 10.87
CA ASP A 76 11.72 13.35 10.33
C ASP A 76 12.40 14.27 9.31
N LEU A 77 12.35 13.86 8.05
CA LEU A 77 12.96 14.57 6.95
C LEU A 77 11.90 15.24 6.09
N SER A 78 12.16 16.46 5.65
CA SER A 78 11.39 17.05 4.55
C SER A 78 11.54 16.17 3.29
N LEU A 79 10.57 16.23 2.39
CA LEU A 79 10.67 15.54 1.10
C LEU A 79 11.93 15.95 0.33
N ARG A 80 12.34 17.22 0.46
CA ARG A 80 13.55 17.79 -0.15
C ARG A 80 14.84 17.12 0.38
N HIS A 81 14.90 16.85 1.68
CA HIS A 81 16.07 16.25 2.32
C HIS A 81 16.01 14.72 2.43
N THR A 82 15.04 14.09 1.81
CA THR A 82 14.99 12.61 1.66
C THR A 82 15.70 12.22 0.37
N PRO A 83 16.87 11.54 0.40
CA PRO A 83 17.64 11.27 -0.80
C PRO A 83 17.16 10.02 -1.55
N GLN A 84 15.85 9.91 -1.76
CA GLN A 84 15.15 8.89 -2.55
C GLN A 84 13.88 9.49 -3.15
N SER A 85 13.35 8.83 -4.18
CA SER A 85 12.07 9.18 -4.80
C SER A 85 10.92 8.76 -3.88
N VAL A 86 10.11 9.74 -3.44
CA VAL A 86 8.95 9.54 -2.55
C VAL A 86 7.72 10.20 -3.16
N SER A 87 6.63 9.46 -3.23
CA SER A 87 5.29 9.99 -3.52
C SER A 87 4.40 9.88 -2.28
N ILE A 88 3.53 10.87 -2.07
CA ILE A 88 2.56 10.89 -0.98
C ILE A 88 1.16 11.00 -1.56
N ILE A 89 0.29 10.07 -1.18
CA ILE A 89 -1.14 10.08 -1.46
C ILE A 89 -1.82 10.58 -0.20
N SER A 90 -2.25 11.84 -0.20
CA SER A 90 -2.87 12.47 0.97
C SER A 90 -4.34 12.09 1.12
N SER A 91 -4.91 12.26 2.32
CA SER A 91 -6.36 12.08 2.53
C SER A 91 -7.20 13.02 1.66
N ASP A 92 -6.69 14.22 1.33
CA ASP A 92 -7.34 15.15 0.42
C ASP A 92 -7.48 14.55 -1.00
N LEU A 93 -6.44 13.87 -1.49
CA LEU A 93 -6.50 13.19 -2.80
C LEU A 93 -7.45 11.98 -2.76
N LEU A 94 -7.37 11.17 -1.68
CA LEU A 94 -8.26 10.02 -1.49
C LEU A 94 -9.73 10.44 -1.49
N LYS A 95 -10.08 11.50 -0.74
CA LYS A 95 -11.44 12.04 -0.67
C LYS A 95 -11.89 12.69 -1.97
N ALA A 96 -11.00 13.48 -2.62
CA ALA A 96 -11.36 14.22 -3.83
C ALA A 96 -11.81 13.32 -4.99
N PHE A 97 -11.28 12.12 -5.11
CA PHE A 97 -11.59 11.20 -6.20
C PHE A 97 -12.22 9.89 -5.72
N GLN A 98 -12.65 9.81 -4.44
CA GLN A 98 -13.25 8.62 -3.82
C GLN A 98 -12.41 7.35 -4.09
N LEU A 99 -11.11 7.45 -3.78
CA LEU A 99 -10.16 6.34 -3.89
C LEU A 99 -10.33 5.44 -2.65
N ASP A 100 -11.42 4.69 -2.60
CA ASP A 100 -11.91 3.97 -1.42
C ASP A 100 -11.06 2.73 -1.06
N ASP A 101 -10.23 2.25 -1.97
CA ASP A 101 -9.30 1.15 -1.76
C ASP A 101 -7.87 1.51 -2.20
N ILE A 102 -6.88 0.81 -1.63
CA ILE A 102 -5.47 1.08 -1.92
C ILE A 102 -5.09 0.84 -3.37
N ASN A 103 -5.81 -0.04 -4.10
CA ASN A 103 -5.51 -0.35 -5.49
C ASN A 103 -5.80 0.87 -6.39
N LEU A 104 -6.91 1.57 -6.13
CA LEU A 104 -7.25 2.81 -6.83
C LEU A 104 -6.23 3.92 -6.51
N ALA A 105 -5.83 4.02 -5.24
CA ALA A 105 -4.86 5.02 -4.80
C ALA A 105 -3.47 4.78 -5.41
N LEU A 106 -2.99 3.53 -5.39
CA LEU A 106 -1.68 3.15 -5.91
C LEU A 106 -1.62 3.22 -7.44
N ALA A 107 -2.71 2.94 -8.15
CA ALA A 107 -2.78 3.09 -9.61
C ALA A 107 -2.50 4.54 -10.08
N LEU A 108 -2.83 5.54 -9.26
CA LEU A 108 -2.53 6.95 -9.55
C LEU A 108 -1.13 7.40 -9.06
N THR A 109 -0.31 6.47 -8.55
CA THR A 109 1.01 6.79 -8.00
C THR A 109 2.10 6.61 -9.05
N PRO A 110 2.96 7.62 -9.30
CA PRO A 110 4.04 7.50 -10.26
C PRO A 110 4.93 6.28 -9.99
N GLY A 111 5.20 5.48 -11.04
CA GLY A 111 6.12 4.34 -10.96
C GLY A 111 5.59 3.11 -10.24
N ILE A 112 4.31 3.07 -9.87
CA ILE A 112 3.64 1.88 -9.35
C ILE A 112 2.72 1.30 -10.43
N GLN A 113 2.76 -0.02 -10.58
CA GLN A 113 1.82 -0.79 -11.38
C GLN A 113 0.98 -1.66 -10.45
N VAL A 114 -0.33 -1.65 -10.63
CA VAL A 114 -1.28 -2.51 -9.92
C VAL A 114 -1.63 -3.67 -10.86
N GLU A 115 -1.14 -4.84 -10.54
CA GLU A 115 -1.30 -6.06 -11.32
C GLU A 115 -2.46 -6.88 -10.76
N LYS A 116 -3.55 -6.97 -11.51
CA LYS A 116 -4.74 -7.74 -11.16
C LYS A 116 -4.93 -8.90 -12.14
N PRO A 117 -4.15 -9.99 -12.04
CA PRO A 117 -4.38 -11.17 -12.86
C PRO A 117 -5.66 -11.92 -12.44
N GLU A 118 -6.12 -11.71 -11.22
CA GLU A 118 -7.31 -12.26 -10.57
C GLU A 118 -8.06 -11.17 -9.80
N THR A 119 -9.26 -11.47 -9.31
CA THR A 119 -10.08 -10.47 -8.60
C THR A 119 -9.58 -10.17 -7.18
N ASP A 120 -9.15 -11.20 -6.42
CA ASP A 120 -8.94 -11.10 -4.97
C ASP A 120 -7.50 -11.33 -4.53
N ARG A 121 -6.58 -11.60 -5.45
CA ARG A 121 -5.13 -11.63 -5.22
C ARG A 121 -4.45 -10.58 -6.10
N ILE A 122 -3.91 -9.55 -5.46
CA ILE A 122 -3.42 -8.36 -6.13
C ILE A 122 -1.93 -8.22 -5.88
N TYR A 123 -1.20 -7.92 -6.95
CA TYR A 123 0.24 -7.74 -6.96
C TYR A 123 0.56 -6.30 -7.32
N TYR A 124 1.66 -5.80 -6.83
CA TYR A 124 2.17 -4.49 -7.19
C TYR A 124 3.59 -4.63 -7.72
N SER A 125 3.96 -3.81 -8.67
CA SER A 125 5.33 -3.74 -9.13
C SER A 125 5.79 -2.29 -9.24
N SER A 126 7.10 -2.10 -9.10
CA SER A 126 7.76 -0.81 -9.29
C SER A 126 9.12 -1.06 -9.90
N ARG A 127 9.47 -0.25 -10.90
CA ARG A 127 10.74 -0.39 -11.62
C ARG A 127 10.99 -1.79 -12.21
N GLY A 128 9.91 -2.56 -12.46
CA GLY A 128 9.97 -3.93 -12.99
C GLY A 128 10.21 -5.03 -11.96
N PHE A 129 10.20 -4.71 -10.67
CA PHE A 129 10.29 -5.66 -9.56
C PHE A 129 8.99 -5.69 -8.77
N ASP A 130 8.60 -6.87 -8.30
CA ASP A 130 7.42 -7.01 -7.43
C ASP A 130 7.64 -6.28 -6.10
N VAL A 131 6.63 -5.53 -5.65
CA VAL A 131 6.64 -4.85 -4.35
C VAL A 131 6.33 -5.88 -3.26
N THR A 132 7.30 -6.11 -2.40
CA THR A 132 7.21 -7.06 -1.29
C THR A 132 7.45 -6.40 0.07
N GLN A 133 7.71 -5.10 0.11
CA GLN A 133 7.95 -4.33 1.31
C GLN A 133 6.77 -3.41 1.60
N PHE A 134 6.08 -3.70 2.70
CA PHE A 134 5.01 -2.88 3.24
C PHE A 134 5.38 -2.40 4.64
N GLN A 135 4.86 -1.24 5.01
CA GLN A 135 4.99 -0.68 6.35
C GLN A 135 3.64 -0.19 6.85
N LEU A 136 3.48 -0.21 8.16
CA LEU A 136 2.38 0.43 8.86
C LEU A 136 2.98 1.37 9.91
N ASP A 137 2.72 2.67 9.77
CA ASP A 137 3.35 3.75 10.55
C ASP A 137 4.89 3.63 10.60
N GLY A 138 5.49 3.28 9.46
CA GLY A 138 6.93 3.13 9.31
C GLY A 138 7.53 1.83 9.86
N MET A 139 6.75 0.91 10.43
CA MET A 139 7.20 -0.43 10.82
C MET A 139 7.00 -1.42 9.68
N GLY A 140 8.05 -2.16 9.31
CA GLY A 140 7.98 -3.20 8.28
C GLY A 140 6.96 -4.28 8.62
N THR A 141 6.08 -4.57 7.67
CA THR A 141 5.06 -5.63 7.76
C THR A 141 5.44 -6.72 6.76
N PRO A 142 5.72 -7.95 7.21
CA PRO A 142 6.03 -9.06 6.31
C PRO A 142 4.89 -9.37 5.34
N LEU A 143 5.24 -9.79 4.13
CA LEU A 143 4.30 -10.25 3.10
C LEU A 143 4.66 -11.68 2.70
N SER A 144 3.98 -12.67 3.26
CA SER A 144 4.34 -14.08 3.19
C SER A 144 4.15 -14.72 1.80
N ASN A 145 3.18 -14.24 1.03
CA ASN A 145 2.80 -14.79 -0.28
C ASN A 145 2.99 -13.81 -1.46
N ASN A 146 3.71 -12.71 -1.27
CA ASN A 146 4.01 -11.69 -2.29
C ASN A 146 2.77 -11.05 -2.96
N ASN A 147 1.58 -11.18 -2.37
CA ASN A 147 0.35 -10.56 -2.83
C ASN A 147 -0.50 -10.08 -1.67
N ILE A 148 -1.38 -9.12 -1.93
CA ILE A 148 -2.41 -8.68 -1.02
C ILE A 148 -3.70 -9.44 -1.33
N TYR A 149 -4.39 -9.88 -0.28
CA TYR A 149 -5.68 -10.56 -0.38
C TYR A 149 -6.82 -9.56 -0.22
N GLY A 150 -7.71 -9.53 -1.21
CA GLY A 150 -8.87 -8.64 -1.23
C GLY A 150 -8.51 -7.15 -1.37
N ASP A 151 -9.46 -6.30 -1.02
CA ASP A 151 -9.29 -4.84 -0.99
C ASP A 151 -8.92 -4.37 0.42
N ILE A 152 -7.93 -3.49 0.56
CA ILE A 152 -7.69 -2.75 1.80
C ILE A 152 -8.34 -1.38 1.69
N ASP A 153 -9.25 -1.07 2.62
CA ASP A 153 -9.99 0.18 2.65
C ASP A 153 -9.11 1.36 3.08
N THR A 154 -9.20 2.49 2.38
CA THR A 154 -8.39 3.68 2.66
C THR A 154 -8.91 4.53 3.82
N ALA A 155 -10.15 4.32 4.28
CA ALA A 155 -10.81 5.17 5.25
C ALA A 155 -10.09 5.30 6.60
N MET A 156 -9.29 4.29 7.00
CA MET A 156 -8.51 4.32 8.24
C MET A 156 -7.14 4.99 8.11
N PHE A 157 -6.73 5.37 6.88
CA PHE A 157 -5.41 5.95 6.65
C PHE A 157 -5.48 7.46 6.49
N GLU A 158 -4.50 8.14 7.05
CA GLU A 158 -4.28 9.58 6.90
C GLU A 158 -3.59 9.87 5.57
N ARG A 159 -2.66 9.00 5.17
CA ARG A 159 -1.94 9.05 3.91
C ARG A 159 -1.28 7.70 3.60
N ILE A 160 -0.87 7.56 2.35
CA ILE A 160 -0.04 6.44 1.89
C ILE A 160 1.26 7.04 1.34
N GLU A 161 2.40 6.55 1.81
CA GLU A 161 3.72 6.98 1.35
C GLU A 161 4.33 5.87 0.51
N VAL A 162 4.86 6.22 -0.65
CA VAL A 162 5.50 5.28 -1.58
C VAL A 162 6.95 5.70 -1.78
N LEU A 163 7.86 4.97 -1.19
CA LEU A 163 9.30 5.13 -1.33
C LEU A 163 9.81 4.16 -2.40
N ARG A 164 10.32 4.66 -3.51
CA ARG A 164 10.81 3.81 -4.62
C ARG A 164 12.27 3.44 -4.47
N GLY A 165 12.63 2.25 -4.97
CA GLY A 165 13.95 1.64 -4.84
C GLY A 165 14.11 0.75 -3.62
N ALA A 166 15.33 0.28 -3.36
CA ALA A 166 15.65 -0.57 -2.23
C ALA A 166 15.51 0.17 -0.89
N ASN A 167 14.90 -0.47 0.12
CA ASN A 167 14.72 0.08 1.46
C ASN A 167 14.98 -0.97 2.55
N GLY A 168 16.14 -1.64 2.49
CA GLY A 168 16.50 -2.63 3.50
C GLY A 168 16.70 -2.02 4.90
N LEU A 169 17.03 -0.73 5.00
CA LEU A 169 17.30 -0.06 6.28
C LEU A 169 16.10 -0.09 7.24
N THR A 170 14.91 0.25 6.77
CA THR A 170 13.71 0.37 7.63
C THR A 170 12.69 -0.74 7.38
N ALA A 171 12.55 -1.25 6.17
CA ALA A 171 11.56 -2.25 5.81
C ALA A 171 12.05 -3.70 5.98
N GLY A 172 13.38 -3.95 6.00
CA GLY A 172 13.96 -5.30 6.11
C GLY A 172 14.01 -6.04 4.78
N ALA A 173 13.66 -7.35 4.80
CA ALA A 173 13.72 -8.20 3.62
C ALA A 173 12.72 -7.78 2.54
N GLY A 174 13.12 -7.85 1.27
CA GLY A 174 12.25 -7.59 0.11
C GLY A 174 13.01 -7.27 -1.17
N ASN A 175 12.27 -7.04 -2.24
CA ASN A 175 12.81 -6.67 -3.55
C ASN A 175 13.22 -5.19 -3.62
N PRO A 176 14.11 -4.81 -4.55
CA PRO A 176 14.53 -3.41 -4.72
C PRO A 176 13.51 -2.60 -5.55
N SER A 177 12.23 -2.71 -5.24
CA SER A 177 11.11 -2.16 -5.99
C SER A 177 10.59 -0.84 -5.42
N ALA A 178 9.78 -0.96 -4.39
CA ALA A 178 9.27 0.13 -3.57
C ALA A 178 8.89 -0.36 -2.18
N THR A 179 8.81 0.56 -1.22
CA THR A 179 8.17 0.36 0.08
C THR A 179 6.90 1.19 0.14
N ILE A 180 5.77 0.55 0.43
CA ILE A 180 4.47 1.21 0.61
C ILE A 180 4.17 1.29 2.09
N ASN A 181 4.12 2.52 2.64
CA ASN A 181 3.84 2.78 4.03
C ASN A 181 2.45 3.37 4.21
N PHE A 182 1.62 2.68 4.96
CA PHE A 182 0.29 3.13 5.35
C PHE A 182 0.37 3.86 6.68
N VAL A 183 0.01 5.15 6.69
CA VAL A 183 -0.01 5.98 7.89
C VAL A 183 -1.44 6.08 8.39
N ARG A 184 -1.71 5.56 9.58
CA ARG A 184 -3.03 5.51 10.18
C ARG A 184 -3.50 6.87 10.68
N LYS A 185 -4.80 7.12 10.61
CA LYS A 185 -5.42 8.29 11.23
C LYS A 185 -5.23 8.27 12.74
N ARG A 186 -4.90 9.44 13.31
CA ARG A 186 -4.73 9.65 14.75
C ARG A 186 -5.91 10.43 15.32
N PRO A 187 -6.15 10.38 16.64
CA PRO A 187 -7.15 11.22 17.30
C PRO A 187 -6.84 12.70 17.17
N THR A 188 -7.89 13.52 17.11
CA THR A 188 -7.81 14.98 17.14
C THR A 188 -8.06 15.53 18.53
N GLU A 189 -7.65 16.76 18.81
CA GLU A 189 -7.94 17.43 20.08
C GLU A 189 -9.38 17.97 20.11
N GLU A 190 -9.83 18.55 18.99
CA GLU A 190 -11.19 19.02 18.84
C GLU A 190 -12.11 17.89 18.36
N LEU A 191 -13.39 17.99 18.67
CA LEU A 191 -14.39 17.06 18.17
C LEU A 191 -14.58 17.28 16.67
N GLU A 192 -14.30 16.23 15.91
CA GLU A 192 -14.53 16.15 14.48
C GLU A 192 -15.41 14.92 14.20
N ALA A 193 -16.43 15.08 13.40
CA ALA A 193 -17.22 13.95 12.93
C ALA A 193 -17.58 14.14 11.45
N ASN A 194 -17.42 13.05 10.70
CA ASN A 194 -17.82 13.00 9.29
C ASN A 194 -18.66 11.74 9.07
N VAL A 195 -19.74 11.89 8.31
CA VAL A 195 -20.54 10.78 7.80
C VAL A 195 -20.70 10.94 6.30
N THR A 196 -20.23 9.95 5.54
CA THR A 196 -20.34 9.94 4.07
C THR A 196 -21.15 8.74 3.61
N ALA A 197 -22.23 9.00 2.84
CA ALA A 197 -22.99 7.98 2.13
C ALA A 197 -22.73 8.10 0.62
N SER A 198 -22.43 6.99 -0.04
CA SER A 198 -22.17 6.95 -1.48
C SER A 198 -23.00 5.86 -2.15
N VAL A 199 -23.43 6.13 -3.38
CA VAL A 199 -24.08 5.17 -4.28
C VAL A 199 -23.42 5.25 -5.64
N GLY A 200 -23.37 4.15 -6.38
CA GLY A 200 -22.66 4.14 -7.65
C GLY A 200 -23.09 3.04 -8.62
N SER A 201 -22.36 2.97 -9.73
CA SER A 201 -22.51 1.90 -10.72
C SER A 201 -22.41 0.53 -10.05
N TRP A 202 -23.10 -0.46 -10.63
CA TRP A 202 -23.16 -1.84 -10.14
C TRP A 202 -23.66 -1.93 -8.69
N ASN A 203 -24.76 -1.26 -8.42
CA ASN A 203 -25.47 -1.27 -7.14
C ASN A 203 -24.56 -0.93 -5.93
N LYS A 204 -23.42 -0.24 -6.17
CA LYS A 204 -22.55 0.19 -5.07
C LYS A 204 -23.34 1.03 -4.07
N ALA A 205 -23.29 0.63 -2.81
CA ALA A 205 -23.77 1.36 -1.65
C ALA A 205 -22.69 1.35 -0.56
N ARG A 206 -22.25 2.53 -0.11
CA ARG A 206 -21.19 2.66 0.88
C ARG A 206 -21.57 3.69 1.94
N LEU A 207 -21.30 3.37 3.20
CA LEU A 207 -21.45 4.26 4.35
C LEU A 207 -20.13 4.30 5.13
N VAL A 208 -19.64 5.50 5.38
CA VAL A 208 -18.46 5.76 6.20
C VAL A 208 -18.84 6.67 7.35
N GLY A 209 -18.44 6.31 8.57
CA GLY A 209 -18.51 7.18 9.75
C GLY A 209 -17.12 7.33 10.34
N ASP A 210 -16.67 8.56 10.57
CA ASP A 210 -15.38 8.88 11.18
C ASP A 210 -15.63 9.91 12.28
N VAL A 211 -15.31 9.57 13.53
CA VAL A 211 -15.46 10.46 14.67
C VAL A 211 -14.18 10.47 15.49
N SER A 212 -13.72 11.65 15.86
CA SER A 212 -12.48 11.88 16.57
C SER A 212 -12.63 13.02 17.57
N GLY A 213 -11.89 12.98 18.68
CA GLY A 213 -11.85 14.07 19.63
C GLY A 213 -11.30 13.67 21.01
N ALA A 214 -11.13 14.69 21.85
CA ALA A 214 -10.73 14.50 23.23
C ALA A 214 -11.90 13.95 24.06
N ILE A 215 -11.64 12.91 24.85
CA ILE A 215 -12.57 12.36 25.87
C ILE A 215 -12.34 13.09 27.19
N SER A 216 -11.08 13.46 27.48
CA SER A 216 -10.67 14.24 28.63
C SER A 216 -9.38 14.99 28.29
N ASP A 217 -8.88 15.83 29.20
CA ASP A 217 -7.66 16.65 29.01
C ASP A 217 -6.43 15.84 28.57
N ASN A 218 -6.38 14.55 28.89
CA ASN A 218 -5.25 13.68 28.63
C ASN A 218 -5.61 12.41 27.81
N VAL A 219 -6.85 12.30 27.31
CA VAL A 219 -7.28 11.12 26.55
C VAL A 219 -8.03 11.57 25.31
N ARG A 220 -7.59 11.10 24.15
CA ARG A 220 -8.18 11.34 22.85
C ARG A 220 -8.53 10.02 22.16
N SER A 221 -9.57 10.01 21.36
CA SER A 221 -9.97 8.80 20.61
C SER A 221 -10.43 9.12 19.20
N ARG A 222 -10.29 8.14 18.31
CA ARG A 222 -10.90 8.15 16.99
C ARG A 222 -11.51 6.79 16.68
N ALA A 223 -12.65 6.80 15.99
CA ALA A 223 -13.29 5.60 15.48
C ALA A 223 -13.71 5.81 14.02
N VAL A 224 -13.37 4.84 13.15
CA VAL A 224 -13.79 4.81 11.75
C VAL A 224 -14.55 3.52 11.50
N LEU A 225 -15.72 3.63 10.88
CA LEU A 225 -16.56 2.50 10.50
C LEU A 225 -16.91 2.61 9.03
N VAL A 226 -16.80 1.49 8.32
CA VAL A 226 -17.19 1.38 6.91
C VAL A 226 -18.09 0.18 6.71
N LYS A 227 -19.14 0.36 5.91
CA LYS A 227 -19.91 -0.72 5.30
C LYS A 227 -20.04 -0.43 3.82
N GLU A 228 -19.66 -1.37 2.98
CA GLU A 228 -19.83 -1.29 1.52
C GLU A 228 -20.43 -2.59 1.01
N ASP A 229 -21.36 -2.47 0.09
CA ASP A 229 -21.98 -3.55 -0.66
C ASP A 229 -21.98 -3.14 -2.12
N LYS A 230 -21.50 -4.00 -3.02
CA LYS A 230 -21.46 -3.72 -4.45
C LYS A 230 -21.46 -4.99 -5.29
N GLU A 231 -22.09 -4.92 -6.42
CA GLU A 231 -21.87 -5.83 -7.55
C GLU A 231 -20.68 -5.37 -8.39
N SER A 232 -20.37 -6.08 -9.46
CA SER A 232 -19.32 -5.74 -10.40
C SER A 232 -19.83 -5.68 -11.83
N TYR A 233 -19.03 -5.09 -12.72
CA TYR A 233 -19.21 -5.25 -14.16
C TYR A 233 -18.86 -6.67 -14.65
N LEU A 234 -18.09 -7.44 -13.85
CA LEU A 234 -17.85 -8.87 -14.10
C LEU A 234 -19.08 -9.66 -13.70
N ASP A 235 -19.52 -10.54 -14.57
CA ASP A 235 -20.66 -11.42 -14.31
C ASP A 235 -20.41 -12.22 -13.02
N ARG A 236 -21.42 -12.25 -12.12
CA ARG A 236 -21.42 -13.00 -10.85
C ARG A 236 -20.50 -12.48 -9.74
N TYR A 237 -19.61 -11.48 -10.00
CA TYR A 237 -18.73 -10.98 -8.97
C TYR A 237 -19.44 -9.94 -8.10
N GLU A 238 -19.53 -10.21 -6.80
CA GLU A 238 -20.15 -9.38 -5.79
C GLU A 238 -19.20 -9.25 -4.59
N GLN A 239 -19.23 -8.10 -3.91
CA GLN A 239 -18.41 -7.85 -2.73
C GLN A 239 -19.22 -7.18 -1.62
N ASP A 240 -19.12 -7.74 -0.41
CA ASP A 240 -19.55 -7.15 0.87
C ASP A 240 -18.31 -6.85 1.71
N LYS A 241 -18.10 -5.59 2.09
CA LYS A 241 -16.96 -5.14 2.89
C LYS A 241 -17.42 -4.43 4.15
N ALA A 242 -16.76 -4.74 5.27
CA ALA A 242 -16.94 -4.05 6.54
C ALA A 242 -15.59 -3.76 7.17
N LEU A 243 -15.37 -2.51 7.61
CA LEU A 243 -14.19 -2.07 8.35
C LEU A 243 -14.61 -1.44 9.68
N GLY A 244 -13.91 -1.80 10.75
CA GLY A 244 -13.92 -1.10 12.02
C GLY A 244 -12.48 -0.75 12.42
N TYR A 245 -12.21 0.51 12.72
CA TYR A 245 -10.94 1.00 13.25
C TYR A 245 -11.20 1.83 14.48
N GLY A 246 -10.42 1.60 15.55
CA GLY A 246 -10.46 2.38 16.77
C GLY A 246 -9.06 2.65 17.29
N VAL A 247 -8.80 3.89 17.72
CA VAL A 247 -7.53 4.28 18.32
C VAL A 247 -7.75 5.20 19.51
N LEU A 248 -6.95 4.99 20.55
CA LEU A 248 -6.94 5.75 21.80
C LEU A 248 -5.54 6.28 22.05
N GLU A 249 -5.41 7.56 22.34
CA GLU A 249 -4.18 8.18 22.80
C GLU A 249 -4.35 8.69 24.23
N ILE A 250 -3.34 8.40 25.07
CA ILE A 250 -3.34 8.72 26.49
C ILE A 250 -2.02 9.44 26.81
N ASP A 251 -2.09 10.70 27.18
CA ASP A 251 -0.97 11.43 27.75
C ASP A 251 -0.72 10.93 29.18
N LEU A 252 0.19 9.95 29.35
CA LEU A 252 0.56 9.41 30.67
C LEU A 252 1.29 10.47 31.50
N THR A 253 2.06 11.32 30.83
CA THR A 253 2.70 12.53 31.37
C THR A 253 2.79 13.56 30.24
N ASP A 254 3.22 14.80 30.55
CA ASP A 254 3.45 15.85 29.54
C ASP A 254 4.47 15.45 28.43
N ARG A 255 5.15 14.32 28.59
CA ARG A 255 6.22 13.83 27.72
C ARG A 255 6.10 12.36 27.33
N THR A 256 5.07 11.70 27.81
CA THR A 256 4.85 10.26 27.53
C THR A 256 3.47 10.08 26.95
N LEU A 257 3.41 9.67 25.70
CA LEU A 257 2.19 9.31 24.99
C LEU A 257 2.09 7.79 24.85
N LEU A 258 0.97 7.22 25.24
CA LEU A 258 0.58 5.85 24.96
C LEU A 258 -0.52 5.86 23.90
N THR A 259 -0.32 5.11 22.82
CA THR A 259 -1.32 4.90 21.77
C THR A 259 -1.70 3.43 21.74
N LEU A 260 -3.00 3.14 21.74
CA LEU A 260 -3.56 1.79 21.61
C LEU A 260 -4.57 1.80 20.48
N GLY A 261 -4.56 0.77 19.64
CA GLY A 261 -5.55 0.71 18.57
C GLY A 261 -5.82 -0.71 18.10
N HIS A 262 -6.96 -0.82 17.42
CA HIS A 262 -7.40 -2.06 16.78
C HIS A 262 -8.17 -1.76 15.50
N SER A 263 -7.96 -2.60 14.49
CA SER A 263 -8.79 -2.62 13.29
C SER A 263 -9.24 -4.03 12.95
N THR A 264 -10.39 -4.14 12.34
CA THR A 264 -10.89 -5.38 11.73
C THR A 264 -11.52 -5.04 10.39
N GLN A 265 -11.10 -5.72 9.35
CA GLN A 265 -11.71 -5.62 8.03
C GLN A 265 -12.12 -7.01 7.55
N SER A 266 -13.34 -7.14 7.04
CA SER A 266 -13.83 -8.35 6.40
C SER A 266 -14.26 -8.00 4.99
N ASN A 267 -13.75 -8.75 4.02
CA ASN A 267 -14.20 -8.75 2.62
C ASN A 267 -14.81 -10.11 2.33
N LYS A 268 -16.04 -10.13 1.84
CA LYS A 268 -16.71 -11.33 1.36
C LYS A 268 -17.01 -11.15 -0.10
N THR A 269 -16.52 -12.06 -0.94
CA THR A 269 -16.69 -11.96 -2.38
C THR A 269 -17.30 -13.23 -2.93
N ASN A 270 -18.35 -13.12 -3.75
CA ASN A 270 -18.92 -14.20 -4.53
C ASN A 270 -18.44 -14.07 -5.98
N GLY A 271 -18.35 -15.18 -6.71
CA GLY A 271 -17.91 -15.18 -8.10
C GLY A 271 -16.46 -14.77 -8.30
N ALA A 272 -15.59 -15.01 -7.31
CA ALA A 272 -14.17 -14.70 -7.37
C ALA A 272 -13.47 -15.47 -8.50
N LEU A 273 -12.59 -14.79 -9.22
CA LEU A 273 -11.76 -15.39 -10.25
C LEU A 273 -10.50 -15.99 -9.62
N TRP A 274 -10.23 -17.25 -9.92
CA TRP A 274 -8.93 -17.88 -9.72
C TRP A 274 -8.30 -18.15 -11.09
N GLY A 275 -7.20 -17.48 -11.42
CA GLY A 275 -6.87 -17.23 -12.81
C GLY A 275 -7.92 -16.31 -13.45
N ALA A 276 -8.00 -16.33 -14.75
CA ALA A 276 -8.97 -15.50 -15.47
C ALA A 276 -9.24 -16.11 -16.86
N LEU A 277 -9.57 -15.24 -17.83
CA LEU A 277 -9.85 -15.67 -19.20
C LEU A 277 -8.54 -15.98 -19.93
N PRO A 278 -8.46 -17.09 -20.71
CA PRO A 278 -7.34 -17.32 -21.61
C PRO A 278 -7.21 -16.15 -22.60
N LEU A 279 -6.01 -15.60 -22.73
CA LEU A 279 -5.78 -14.44 -23.61
C LEU A 279 -5.49 -14.81 -25.07
N THR A 280 -5.25 -16.11 -25.36
CA THR A 280 -5.02 -16.59 -26.73
C THR A 280 -5.93 -17.77 -27.08
N TYR A 281 -6.29 -17.85 -28.34
CA TYR A 281 -6.86 -19.04 -28.92
C TYR A 281 -5.81 -20.14 -29.11
N SER A 282 -6.25 -21.35 -29.44
CA SER A 282 -5.38 -22.52 -29.66
C SER A 282 -4.41 -22.34 -30.86
N ASP A 283 -4.69 -21.40 -31.77
CA ASP A 283 -3.80 -21.02 -32.86
C ASP A 283 -2.82 -19.89 -32.51
N GLY A 284 -2.84 -19.39 -31.25
CA GLY A 284 -1.99 -18.33 -30.76
C GLY A 284 -2.50 -16.91 -31.02
N THR A 285 -3.63 -16.73 -31.71
CA THR A 285 -4.24 -15.40 -31.91
C THR A 285 -4.93 -14.93 -30.62
N ALA A 286 -5.05 -13.60 -30.44
CA ALA A 286 -5.64 -13.00 -29.24
C ALA A 286 -7.15 -13.28 -29.16
N THR A 287 -7.62 -13.66 -27.98
CA THR A 287 -9.06 -13.76 -27.66
C THR A 287 -9.69 -12.37 -27.51
N ASN A 288 -10.98 -12.27 -27.67
CA ASN A 288 -11.74 -11.05 -27.47
C ASN A 288 -13.09 -11.36 -26.82
N TYR A 289 -13.13 -11.32 -25.50
CA TYR A 289 -14.35 -11.52 -24.73
C TYR A 289 -15.07 -10.20 -24.45
N ASP A 290 -16.32 -10.29 -24.03
CA ASP A 290 -17.03 -9.15 -23.44
C ASP A 290 -16.37 -8.76 -22.12
N ARG A 291 -16.50 -7.48 -21.73
CA ARG A 291 -15.87 -6.99 -20.50
C ARG A 291 -16.42 -7.63 -19.24
N SER A 292 -17.68 -8.06 -19.28
CA SER A 292 -18.36 -8.73 -18.19
C SER A 292 -18.02 -10.20 -18.07
N THR A 293 -17.41 -10.81 -19.11
CA THR A 293 -17.13 -12.24 -19.12
C THR A 293 -16.30 -12.66 -17.90
N SER A 294 -16.80 -13.65 -17.18
CA SER A 294 -16.20 -14.23 -15.99
C SER A 294 -16.04 -15.73 -16.14
N SER A 295 -14.91 -16.28 -15.72
CA SER A 295 -14.67 -17.71 -15.61
C SER A 295 -15.16 -18.30 -14.28
N ALA A 296 -15.69 -17.49 -13.36
CA ALA A 296 -16.13 -17.94 -12.04
C ALA A 296 -17.35 -18.86 -12.11
N ALA A 297 -17.40 -19.88 -11.25
CA ALA A 297 -18.61 -20.67 -11.03
C ALA A 297 -19.53 -19.99 -9.99
N ASP A 298 -20.84 -20.27 -10.03
CA ASP A 298 -21.83 -19.69 -9.13
C ASP A 298 -21.54 -19.93 -7.63
N TRP A 299 -20.83 -21.01 -7.32
CA TRP A 299 -20.46 -21.39 -5.95
C TRP A 299 -19.08 -20.87 -5.54
N SER A 300 -18.31 -20.22 -6.45
CA SER A 300 -16.96 -19.72 -6.13
C SER A 300 -17.05 -18.47 -5.27
N TYR A 301 -16.16 -18.38 -4.27
CA TYR A 301 -16.04 -17.23 -3.37
C TYR A 301 -14.61 -17.10 -2.83
N PHE A 302 -14.31 -15.91 -2.29
CA PHE A 302 -13.03 -15.63 -1.65
C PHE A 302 -13.26 -14.67 -0.48
N ASP A 303 -13.35 -15.22 0.72
CA ASP A 303 -13.58 -14.45 1.94
C ASP A 303 -12.27 -14.18 2.67
N THR A 304 -12.06 -12.93 3.11
CA THR A 304 -10.90 -12.56 3.91
C THR A 304 -11.32 -11.80 5.15
N THR A 305 -10.65 -12.06 6.26
CA THR A 305 -10.79 -11.26 7.48
C THR A 305 -9.40 -10.95 8.02
N GLU A 306 -9.09 -9.65 8.12
CA GLU A 306 -7.86 -9.18 8.72
C GLU A 306 -8.16 -8.43 10.02
N GLN A 307 -7.44 -8.77 11.09
CA GLN A 307 -7.49 -8.09 12.37
C GLN A 307 -6.08 -7.60 12.73
N ARG A 308 -5.99 -6.34 13.17
CA ARG A 308 -4.73 -5.74 13.61
C ARG A 308 -4.90 -5.10 14.97
N SER A 309 -4.00 -5.40 15.91
CA SER A 309 -3.92 -4.75 17.21
C SER A 309 -2.55 -4.12 17.38
N PHE A 310 -2.48 -2.93 17.93
CA PHE A 310 -1.20 -2.26 18.16
C PHE A 310 -1.16 -1.48 19.48
N ALA A 311 0.07 -1.33 19.96
CA ALA A 311 0.39 -0.47 21.10
C ALA A 311 1.69 0.28 20.81
N GLU A 312 1.70 1.60 21.07
CA GLU A 312 2.87 2.45 20.85
C GLU A 312 3.10 3.31 22.10
N VAL A 313 4.37 3.49 22.45
CA VAL A 313 4.80 4.42 23.49
C VAL A 313 5.82 5.36 22.93
N SER A 314 5.59 6.67 23.08
CA SER A 314 6.55 7.72 22.75
C SER A 314 6.93 8.47 24.02
N GLN A 315 8.23 8.62 24.27
CA GLN A 315 8.79 9.34 25.41
C GLN A 315 9.79 10.37 24.96
N VAL A 316 9.51 11.64 25.23
CA VAL A 316 10.46 12.74 25.01
C VAL A 316 11.34 12.94 26.24
N LEU A 317 12.67 12.99 26.05
CA LEU A 317 13.66 13.17 27.10
C LEU A 317 14.08 14.66 27.22
N ASN A 318 14.68 15.03 28.36
CA ASN A 318 15.08 16.44 28.64
C ASN A 318 16.18 16.97 27.72
N ASN A 319 16.94 16.09 27.05
CA ASN A 319 18.07 16.43 26.18
C ASN A 319 17.69 16.52 24.70
N GLY A 320 16.40 16.53 24.37
CA GLY A 320 15.88 16.54 22.99
C GLY A 320 15.85 15.17 22.30
N TRP A 321 16.22 14.10 23.00
CA TRP A 321 16.05 12.73 22.50
C TRP A 321 14.62 12.25 22.73
N SER A 322 14.16 11.36 21.87
CA SER A 322 12.92 10.59 22.03
C SER A 322 13.20 9.11 22.02
N ILE A 323 12.37 8.34 22.70
CA ILE A 323 12.34 6.87 22.64
C ILE A 323 10.95 6.48 22.17
N GLN A 324 10.89 5.63 21.17
CA GLN A 324 9.65 5.07 20.66
C GLN A 324 9.71 3.55 20.73
N GLY A 325 8.61 2.96 21.20
CA GLY A 325 8.40 1.51 21.22
C GLY A 325 7.07 1.18 20.61
N SER A 326 7.02 0.17 19.73
CA SER A 326 5.80 -0.23 19.04
C SER A 326 5.66 -1.75 19.05
N LEU A 327 4.44 -2.22 19.24
CA LEU A 327 4.02 -3.62 19.13
C LEU A 327 2.87 -3.69 18.14
N ASN A 328 2.92 -4.63 17.21
CA ASN A 328 1.81 -4.92 16.29
C ASN A 328 1.57 -6.43 16.25
N TYR A 329 0.29 -6.80 16.23
CA TYR A 329 -0.17 -8.16 16.01
C TYR A 329 -1.20 -8.15 14.89
N VAL A 330 -1.02 -9.04 13.91
CA VAL A 330 -1.93 -9.19 12.77
C VAL A 330 -2.38 -10.63 12.69
N GLU A 331 -3.64 -10.83 12.39
CA GLU A 331 -4.26 -12.10 12.06
C GLU A 331 -5.00 -11.93 10.74
N LEU A 332 -4.66 -12.77 9.76
CA LEU A 332 -5.31 -12.84 8.46
C LEU A 332 -5.87 -14.24 8.28
N GLU A 333 -7.16 -14.32 8.01
CA GLU A 333 -7.86 -15.54 7.65
C GLU A 333 -8.41 -15.41 6.24
N THR A 334 -8.25 -16.46 5.45
CA THR A 334 -8.83 -16.58 4.10
C THR A 334 -9.53 -17.91 4.00
N ASP A 335 -10.77 -17.90 3.53
CA ASP A 335 -11.61 -19.07 3.22
C ASP A 335 -12.13 -18.92 1.80
N SER A 336 -11.90 -19.90 0.92
CA SER A 336 -12.26 -19.76 -0.48
C SER A 336 -12.59 -21.07 -1.16
N TYR A 337 -13.59 -21.03 -2.04
CA TYR A 337 -13.86 -22.03 -3.06
C TYR A 337 -13.49 -21.44 -4.41
N LEU A 338 -12.50 -22.03 -5.04
CA LEU A 338 -11.85 -21.51 -6.21
C LEU A 338 -12.19 -22.37 -7.43
N PHE A 339 -12.41 -21.70 -8.56
CA PHE A 339 -12.68 -22.36 -9.84
C PHE A 339 -11.70 -21.84 -10.89
N TYR A 340 -10.86 -22.72 -11.40
CA TYR A 340 -9.85 -22.42 -12.40
C TYR A 340 -10.21 -23.03 -13.74
N VAL A 341 -10.06 -22.25 -14.80
CA VAL A 341 -10.28 -22.69 -16.17
C VAL A 341 -8.94 -22.61 -16.92
N ALA A 342 -8.45 -23.75 -17.43
CA ALA A 342 -7.20 -23.86 -18.16
C ALA A 342 -7.43 -24.24 -19.61
N GLY A 343 -6.46 -23.89 -20.48
CA GLY A 343 -6.48 -24.18 -21.91
C GLY A 343 -6.81 -22.98 -22.77
N ASN A 344 -6.72 -23.15 -24.07
CA ASN A 344 -6.98 -22.12 -25.07
C ASN A 344 -8.12 -22.57 -25.98
N PRO A 345 -9.22 -21.79 -26.11
CA PRO A 345 -10.36 -22.18 -26.95
C PRO A 345 -9.98 -22.20 -28.43
N SER A 346 -10.75 -22.93 -29.23
CA SER A 346 -10.65 -22.89 -30.70
C SER A 346 -11.19 -21.55 -31.24
N PRO A 347 -10.52 -20.92 -32.20
CA PRO A 347 -11.02 -19.65 -32.77
C PRO A 347 -12.24 -19.88 -33.69
N VAL A 348 -12.55 -21.14 -34.08
CA VAL A 348 -13.59 -21.44 -35.06
C VAL A 348 -14.96 -21.59 -34.38
N ASP A 349 -15.01 -22.32 -33.28
CA ASP A 349 -16.26 -22.73 -32.63
C ASP A 349 -16.21 -22.58 -31.11
N GLN A 350 -15.18 -21.87 -30.57
CA GLN A 350 -14.92 -21.73 -29.17
C GLN A 350 -14.76 -23.07 -28.40
N SER A 351 -14.80 -24.17 -29.13
CA SER A 351 -14.49 -25.48 -28.55
C SER A 351 -12.99 -25.56 -28.26
N GLY A 352 -12.64 -26.30 -27.30
CA GLY A 352 -11.27 -26.56 -26.90
C GLY A 352 -11.32 -27.17 -25.53
N VAL A 353 -10.27 -27.90 -25.16
CA VAL A 353 -10.22 -28.51 -23.85
C VAL A 353 -9.92 -27.38 -22.84
N LEU A 354 -10.92 -26.59 -22.52
CA LEU A 354 -10.85 -25.74 -21.33
C LEU A 354 -11.07 -26.67 -20.13
N ALA A 355 -9.96 -27.15 -19.58
CA ALA A 355 -9.98 -27.97 -18.39
C ALA A 355 -10.38 -27.08 -17.20
N ALA A 356 -11.46 -27.46 -16.52
CA ALA A 356 -11.88 -26.76 -15.32
C ALA A 356 -11.63 -27.62 -14.09
N TYR A 357 -11.15 -27.03 -13.02
CA TYR A 357 -11.02 -27.70 -11.74
C TYR A 357 -11.35 -26.79 -10.57
N ALA A 358 -11.80 -27.41 -9.49
CA ALA A 358 -12.19 -26.73 -8.27
C ALA A 358 -11.18 -27.01 -7.14
N SER A 359 -10.92 -26.02 -6.35
CA SER A 359 -10.10 -26.11 -5.13
C SER A 359 -10.77 -25.36 -3.99
N GLU A 360 -10.81 -25.98 -2.82
CA GLU A 360 -10.98 -25.28 -1.54
C GLU A 360 -9.58 -24.84 -1.09
N TYR A 361 -9.44 -23.57 -0.69
CA TYR A 361 -8.17 -23.04 -0.21
C TYR A 361 -8.39 -22.19 1.03
N ASP A 362 -7.73 -22.60 2.12
CA ASP A 362 -7.72 -21.93 3.41
C ASP A 362 -6.33 -21.40 3.72
N LEU A 363 -6.26 -20.20 4.26
CA LEU A 363 -5.02 -19.61 4.77
C LEU A 363 -5.28 -18.95 6.12
N ASN A 364 -4.39 -19.25 7.07
CA ASN A 364 -4.30 -18.55 8.34
C ASN A 364 -2.88 -18.01 8.50
N GLU A 365 -2.77 -16.73 8.76
CA GLU A 365 -1.50 -16.07 8.98
C GLU A 365 -1.52 -15.24 10.26
N TRP A 366 -0.49 -15.41 11.08
CA TRP A 366 -0.28 -14.65 12.31
C TRP A 366 1.05 -13.92 12.24
N GLN A 367 1.04 -12.61 12.45
CA GLN A 367 2.23 -11.78 12.49
C GLN A 367 2.37 -11.14 13.86
N SER A 368 3.58 -11.16 14.41
CA SER A 368 3.94 -10.45 15.65
C SER A 368 5.16 -9.60 15.37
N MET A 369 5.06 -8.30 15.58
CA MET A 369 6.12 -7.35 15.30
C MET A 369 6.37 -6.46 16.52
N ALA A 370 7.63 -6.18 16.79
CA ALA A 370 8.06 -5.27 17.85
C ALA A 370 9.22 -4.41 17.35
N GLU A 371 9.21 -3.14 17.68
CA GLU A 371 10.29 -2.23 17.37
C GLU A 371 10.53 -1.29 18.55
N VAL A 372 11.79 -0.99 18.82
CA VAL A 372 12.18 0.07 19.74
C VAL A 372 13.33 0.85 19.12
N TYR A 373 13.22 2.18 19.16
CA TYR A 373 14.32 3.04 18.73
C TYR A 373 14.39 4.33 19.57
N ALA A 374 15.59 4.89 19.60
CA ALA A 374 15.85 6.19 20.16
C ALA A 374 16.35 7.11 19.04
N SER A 375 15.84 8.36 19.02
CA SER A 375 16.25 9.36 18.05
C SER A 375 16.53 10.68 18.76
N GLY A 376 17.51 11.45 18.29
CA GLY A 376 17.77 12.75 18.87
C GLY A 376 19.03 13.44 18.37
N PRO A 377 19.20 14.71 18.75
CA PRO A 377 20.32 15.54 18.33
C PRO A 377 21.58 15.19 19.12
N PHE A 378 22.73 15.36 18.45
CA PHE A 378 24.05 15.37 19.09
C PHE A 378 24.95 16.41 18.43
N GLN A 379 25.93 16.90 19.19
CA GLN A 379 26.89 17.89 18.69
C GLN A 379 28.23 17.24 18.37
N ALA A 380 28.74 17.48 17.18
CA ALA A 380 30.08 17.10 16.77
C ALA A 380 30.59 18.08 15.70
N PHE A 381 31.89 18.32 15.66
CA PHE A 381 32.55 19.20 14.68
C PHE A 381 31.94 20.62 14.55
N GLY A 382 31.35 21.13 15.64
CA GLY A 382 30.73 22.45 15.67
C GLY A 382 29.35 22.53 15.01
N GLN A 383 28.75 21.41 14.64
CA GLN A 383 27.44 21.29 14.03
C GLN A 383 26.50 20.41 14.89
N VAL A 384 25.20 20.60 14.72
CA VAL A 384 24.17 19.73 15.28
C VAL A 384 23.85 18.63 14.25
N HIS A 385 23.91 17.40 14.68
CA HIS A 385 23.58 16.20 13.92
C HIS A 385 22.40 15.49 14.57
N GLU A 386 21.78 14.57 13.85
CA GLU A 386 20.72 13.70 14.38
C GLU A 386 21.11 12.24 14.25
N LEU A 387 20.75 11.42 15.21
CA LEU A 387 21.01 9.97 15.22
C LEU A 387 19.75 9.21 15.58
N VAL A 388 19.51 8.12 14.86
CA VAL A 388 18.53 7.09 15.20
C VAL A 388 19.29 5.80 15.46
N VAL A 389 18.94 5.09 16.53
CA VAL A 389 19.42 3.74 16.83
C VAL A 389 18.25 2.89 17.27
N GLY A 390 18.06 1.74 16.66
CA GLY A 390 16.92 0.90 16.95
C GLY A 390 17.15 -0.59 16.77
N SER A 391 16.14 -1.34 17.17
CA SER A 391 16.08 -2.79 17.02
C SER A 391 14.64 -3.18 16.66
N SER A 392 14.48 -4.13 15.75
CA SER A 392 13.20 -4.68 15.35
C SER A 392 13.19 -6.21 15.42
N TYR A 393 12.00 -6.73 15.63
CA TYR A 393 11.68 -8.14 15.63
C TYR A 393 10.39 -8.33 14.85
N SER A 394 10.38 -9.27 13.91
CA SER A 394 9.16 -9.74 13.26
C SER A 394 9.11 -11.26 13.24
N LYS A 395 7.93 -11.80 13.38
CA LYS A 395 7.65 -13.23 13.28
C LYS A 395 6.33 -13.43 12.56
N VAL A 396 6.37 -14.25 11.51
CA VAL A 396 5.21 -14.67 10.75
C VAL A 396 5.05 -16.18 10.91
N LYS A 397 3.82 -16.62 11.09
CA LYS A 397 3.43 -18.03 10.98
C LYS A 397 2.33 -18.13 9.96
N VAL A 398 2.50 -19.05 9.03
CA VAL A 398 1.51 -19.32 7.99
C VAL A 398 1.11 -20.79 8.05
N PHE A 399 -0.18 -21.00 7.95
CA PHE A 399 -0.77 -22.31 7.69
C PHE A 399 -1.69 -22.16 6.48
N GLN A 400 -1.52 -23.01 5.48
CA GLN A 400 -2.40 -23.06 4.33
C GLN A 400 -2.73 -24.51 3.97
N ASN A 401 -3.91 -24.71 3.42
CA ASN A 401 -4.38 -26.00 3.02
C ASN A 401 -5.17 -25.89 1.72
N SER A 402 -5.00 -26.91 0.83
CA SER A 402 -5.79 -27.02 -0.39
C SER A 402 -6.41 -28.39 -0.47
N LEU A 403 -7.70 -28.43 -0.78
CA LEU A 403 -8.42 -29.64 -1.16
C LEU A 403 -8.90 -29.51 -2.60
N TYR A 404 -8.87 -30.59 -3.36
CA TYR A 404 -9.41 -30.65 -4.70
C TYR A 404 -10.65 -31.53 -4.76
N ASP A 405 -11.48 -31.27 -5.75
CA ASP A 405 -12.63 -32.10 -6.07
C ASP A 405 -12.20 -33.39 -6.85
N ALA A 406 -12.63 -34.55 -6.37
CA ALA A 406 -12.25 -35.85 -6.93
C ALA A 406 -12.60 -36.00 -8.41
N THR A 407 -13.65 -35.33 -8.86
CA THR A 407 -14.11 -35.46 -10.26
C THR A 407 -13.26 -34.63 -11.21
N THR A 408 -12.69 -33.51 -10.73
CA THR A 408 -11.85 -32.61 -11.52
C THR A 408 -10.37 -32.99 -11.47
N VAL A 409 -9.87 -33.56 -10.38
CA VAL A 409 -8.46 -34.02 -10.28
C VAL A 409 -8.18 -35.19 -11.20
N ALA A 410 -9.15 -36.11 -11.41
CA ALA A 410 -9.01 -37.15 -12.39
C ALA A 410 -8.75 -36.61 -13.81
N GLY A 411 -9.21 -35.41 -14.11
CA GLY A 411 -9.03 -34.76 -15.39
C GLY A 411 -7.65 -34.10 -15.58
N PHE A 412 -6.82 -33.90 -14.56
CA PHE A 412 -5.42 -33.48 -14.76
C PHE A 412 -4.61 -34.58 -15.50
N SER A 413 -4.94 -35.84 -15.30
CA SER A 413 -4.30 -36.94 -16.00
C SER A 413 -4.96 -37.24 -17.34
N ASP A 414 -6.21 -36.85 -17.57
CA ASP A 414 -6.96 -37.00 -18.81
C ASP A 414 -7.85 -35.76 -19.06
N PRO A 415 -7.33 -34.74 -19.76
CA PRO A 415 -8.07 -33.52 -20.06
C PRO A 415 -9.38 -33.74 -20.83
N THR A 416 -9.54 -34.90 -21.51
CA THR A 416 -10.76 -35.23 -22.25
C THR A 416 -11.89 -35.69 -21.34
N ALA A 417 -11.60 -36.05 -20.10
CA ALA A 417 -12.59 -36.45 -19.08
C ALA A 417 -13.24 -35.25 -18.38
N LEU A 418 -12.70 -33.99 -18.57
CA LEU A 418 -13.23 -32.79 -17.95
C LEU A 418 -14.44 -32.24 -18.69
N THR A 419 -15.33 -31.59 -17.95
CA THR A 419 -16.42 -30.79 -18.51
C THR A 419 -15.83 -29.67 -19.32
N GLN A 420 -16.11 -29.61 -20.61
CA GLN A 420 -15.70 -28.52 -21.47
C GLN A 420 -16.57 -27.29 -21.17
N ILE A 421 -15.93 -26.11 -21.11
CA ILE A 421 -16.59 -24.85 -20.86
C ILE A 421 -16.37 -23.94 -22.07
N ASP A 422 -17.45 -23.40 -22.62
CA ASP A 422 -17.43 -22.28 -23.54
C ASP A 422 -17.60 -20.97 -22.73
N LEU A 423 -16.52 -20.22 -22.54
CA LEU A 423 -16.52 -18.99 -21.77
C LEU A 423 -17.40 -17.88 -22.36
N THR A 424 -17.79 -17.98 -23.63
CA THR A 424 -18.68 -16.97 -24.27
C THR A 424 -20.14 -17.18 -23.89
N THR A 425 -20.50 -18.39 -23.41
CA THR A 425 -21.86 -18.77 -23.03
C THR A 425 -21.96 -19.28 -21.60
N PHE A 426 -20.83 -19.36 -20.89
CA PHE A 426 -20.78 -19.89 -19.53
C PHE A 426 -21.53 -18.95 -18.56
N ASP A 427 -22.58 -19.46 -17.98
CA ASP A 427 -23.47 -18.76 -17.06
C ASP A 427 -23.13 -18.96 -15.56
N GLY A 428 -22.01 -19.65 -15.27
CA GLY A 428 -21.60 -19.97 -13.89
C GLY A 428 -22.09 -21.34 -13.41
N ASN A 429 -22.99 -21.97 -14.14
CA ASN A 429 -23.56 -23.24 -13.75
C ASN A 429 -22.56 -24.38 -13.98
N TYR A 430 -21.78 -24.66 -12.96
CA TYR A 430 -20.87 -25.81 -12.88
C TYR A 430 -21.24 -26.67 -11.68
N PRO A 431 -21.16 -28.00 -11.76
CA PRO A 431 -21.51 -28.88 -10.63
C PRO A 431 -20.79 -28.48 -9.36
N ALA A 432 -21.52 -28.44 -8.24
CA ALA A 432 -20.93 -28.16 -6.94
C ALA A 432 -19.87 -29.20 -6.59
N PRO A 433 -18.63 -28.79 -6.25
CA PRO A 433 -17.54 -29.70 -5.99
C PRO A 433 -17.70 -30.44 -4.65
N VAL A 434 -17.06 -31.60 -4.53
CA VAL A 434 -16.88 -32.29 -3.27
C VAL A 434 -15.38 -32.37 -2.96
N PHE A 435 -14.93 -31.47 -2.11
CA PHE A 435 -13.52 -31.32 -1.76
C PHE A 435 -13.07 -32.43 -0.81
N ASN A 436 -12.48 -33.49 -1.34
CA ASN A 436 -12.07 -34.67 -0.57
C ASN A 436 -10.69 -35.23 -0.95
N ILE A 437 -9.99 -34.59 -1.90
CA ILE A 437 -8.64 -34.96 -2.29
C ILE A 437 -7.67 -33.93 -1.76
N PRO A 438 -6.69 -34.33 -0.91
CA PRO A 438 -5.64 -33.41 -0.49
C PRO A 438 -4.88 -32.84 -1.69
N GLY A 439 -4.92 -31.51 -1.84
CA GLY A 439 -4.18 -30.77 -2.87
C GLY A 439 -2.79 -30.34 -2.41
N GLY A 440 -2.49 -30.59 -1.15
CA GLY A 440 -1.30 -30.11 -0.49
C GLY A 440 -1.60 -28.95 0.45
N GLY A 441 -0.56 -28.33 0.96
CA GLY A 441 -0.67 -27.24 1.90
C GLY A 441 0.72 -26.82 2.36
N GLY A 442 0.79 -26.02 3.39
CA GLY A 442 2.05 -25.60 3.97
C GLY A 442 1.88 -25.12 5.39
N ALA A 443 2.95 -25.29 6.16
CA ALA A 443 3.08 -24.71 7.47
C ALA A 443 4.51 -24.23 7.63
N TRP A 444 4.70 -22.91 7.75
CA TRP A 444 6.03 -22.35 7.93
C TRP A 444 6.02 -21.15 8.87
N GLU A 445 7.21 -20.85 9.34
CA GLU A 445 7.47 -19.75 10.25
C GLU A 445 8.70 -18.98 9.75
N GLU A 446 8.58 -17.66 9.67
CA GLU A 446 9.66 -16.75 9.32
C GLU A 446 9.91 -15.79 10.48
N THR A 447 11.17 -15.57 10.81
CA THR A 447 11.57 -14.66 11.90
C THR A 447 12.71 -13.77 11.44
N GLU A 448 12.54 -12.46 11.54
CA GLU A 448 13.62 -11.48 11.36
C GLU A 448 13.91 -10.78 12.68
N LYS A 449 15.21 -10.65 12.98
CA LYS A 449 15.74 -9.83 14.08
C LYS A 449 16.74 -8.87 13.51
N ALA A 450 16.63 -7.60 13.84
CA ALA A 450 17.55 -6.61 13.32
C ALA A 450 17.93 -5.56 14.35
N VAL A 451 19.11 -5.00 14.15
CA VAL A 451 19.56 -3.76 14.76
C VAL A 451 19.96 -2.78 13.65
N TYR A 452 19.67 -1.52 13.82
CA TYR A 452 19.99 -0.50 12.83
C TYR A 452 20.40 0.82 13.47
N ALA A 453 21.16 1.59 12.70
CA ALA A 453 21.51 2.95 13.05
C ALA A 453 21.50 3.83 11.79
N THR A 454 21.00 5.06 11.92
CA THR A 454 20.99 6.06 10.85
C THR A 454 21.35 7.42 11.44
N GLY A 455 22.28 8.12 10.79
CA GLY A 455 22.67 9.46 11.17
C GLY A 455 22.40 10.47 10.06
N LYS A 456 21.95 11.66 10.42
CA LYS A 456 21.89 12.87 9.59
C LYS A 456 23.01 13.78 10.03
N PHE A 457 24.01 13.94 9.17
CA PHE A 457 25.24 14.66 9.47
C PHE A 457 25.26 15.98 8.68
N GLN A 458 25.12 17.10 9.36
CA GLN A 458 25.30 18.42 8.76
C GLN A 458 26.80 18.66 8.59
N VAL A 459 27.28 18.68 7.34
CA VAL A 459 28.70 18.88 7.01
C VAL A 459 29.04 20.35 6.82
N SER A 460 28.11 21.09 6.21
CA SER A 460 28.14 22.56 6.07
C SER A 460 26.70 23.08 5.97
N GLU A 461 26.51 24.36 5.85
CA GLU A 461 25.16 24.96 5.70
C GLU A 461 24.38 24.38 4.52
N SER A 462 25.07 23.98 3.44
CA SER A 462 24.47 23.45 2.20
C SER A 462 24.72 21.97 1.96
N ASN A 463 25.45 21.26 2.83
CA ASN A 463 25.80 19.84 2.60
C ASN A 463 25.36 18.96 3.75
N LEU A 464 24.55 17.97 3.42
CA LEU A 464 23.99 17.01 4.35
C LEU A 464 24.37 15.58 3.89
N ILE A 465 24.79 14.76 4.84
CA ILE A 465 25.01 13.32 4.63
C ILE A 465 24.02 12.55 5.48
N ILE A 466 23.33 11.59 4.90
CA ILE A 466 22.54 10.60 5.61
C ILE A 466 23.22 9.25 5.41
N ALA A 467 23.65 8.63 6.48
CA ALA A 467 24.34 7.35 6.44
C ALA A 467 23.78 6.42 7.51
N GLY A 468 23.57 5.17 7.15
CA GLY A 468 23.04 4.17 8.05
C GLY A 468 23.38 2.75 7.64
N ALA A 469 23.08 1.84 8.53
CA ALA A 469 23.16 0.40 8.24
C ALA A 469 22.16 -0.37 9.11
N ARG A 470 21.66 -1.50 8.57
CA ARG A 470 20.86 -2.50 9.27
C ARG A 470 21.59 -3.83 9.24
N ALA A 471 21.76 -4.47 10.37
CA ALA A 471 22.20 -5.85 10.48
C ALA A 471 20.99 -6.73 10.81
N SER A 472 20.65 -7.64 9.91
CA SER A 472 19.50 -8.54 10.00
C SER A 472 19.93 -9.99 10.12
N LYS A 473 19.21 -10.73 10.95
CA LYS A 473 19.20 -12.18 11.03
C LYS A 473 17.82 -12.67 10.65
N TRP A 474 17.75 -13.41 9.54
CA TRP A 474 16.54 -14.05 9.04
C TRP A 474 16.61 -15.56 9.28
N VAL A 475 15.50 -16.14 9.73
CA VAL A 475 15.36 -17.60 9.88
C VAL A 475 13.97 -17.99 9.39
N SER A 476 13.91 -18.89 8.42
CA SER A 476 12.67 -19.54 7.98
C SER A 476 12.73 -21.04 8.27
N LYS A 477 11.58 -21.65 8.56
CA LYS A 477 11.42 -23.09 8.83
C LYS A 477 10.06 -23.55 8.39
N GLY A 478 9.96 -24.78 7.91
CA GLY A 478 8.71 -25.41 7.51
C GLY A 478 8.70 -25.71 6.03
N GLU A 479 7.52 -26.01 5.52
CA GLU A 479 7.31 -26.42 4.12
C GLU A 479 6.07 -25.76 3.53
N ALA A 480 6.03 -25.68 2.20
CA ALA A 480 4.85 -25.29 1.45
C ALA A 480 4.75 -26.16 0.19
N TYR A 481 3.64 -26.89 0.04
CA TYR A 481 3.38 -27.79 -1.08
C TYR A 481 4.54 -28.75 -1.36
N GLY A 482 5.11 -29.33 -0.30
CA GLY A 482 6.22 -30.28 -0.38
C GLY A 482 7.60 -29.66 -0.63
N SER A 483 7.68 -28.33 -0.77
CA SER A 483 8.95 -27.60 -0.90
C SER A 483 9.42 -27.09 0.45
N ASP A 484 10.65 -27.42 0.85
CA ASP A 484 11.25 -26.91 2.08
C ASP A 484 11.50 -25.40 1.97
N ARG A 485 11.03 -24.62 2.96
CA ARG A 485 11.20 -23.16 3.08
C ARG A 485 12.28 -22.75 4.07
N GLY A 486 13.09 -23.69 4.54
CA GLY A 486 14.15 -23.40 5.50
C GLY A 486 15.22 -22.46 4.95
N SER A 487 15.58 -21.41 5.70
CA SER A 487 16.76 -20.57 5.47
C SER A 487 17.28 -20.03 6.78
N ASP A 488 18.55 -19.64 6.82
CA ASP A 488 19.22 -19.07 8.00
C ASP A 488 20.29 -18.07 7.53
N ASP A 489 19.89 -16.81 7.35
CA ASP A 489 20.66 -15.79 6.70
C ASP A 489 21.04 -14.66 7.66
N SER A 490 22.25 -14.10 7.51
CA SER A 490 22.71 -12.90 8.21
C SER A 490 23.30 -11.94 7.21
N ILE A 491 22.84 -10.68 7.23
CA ILE A 491 23.24 -9.67 6.26
C ILE A 491 23.37 -8.30 6.91
N VAL A 492 24.23 -7.46 6.34
CA VAL A 492 24.34 -6.03 6.68
C VAL A 492 24.00 -5.23 5.43
N LEU A 493 22.99 -4.34 5.54
CA LEU A 493 22.45 -3.52 4.47
C LEU A 493 22.87 -2.06 4.70
N PRO A 494 23.69 -1.48 3.84
CA PRO A 494 24.08 -0.08 3.93
C PRO A 494 23.01 0.86 3.35
N TYR A 495 23.02 2.08 3.84
CA TYR A 495 22.30 3.23 3.33
C TYR A 495 23.22 4.44 3.28
N LEU A 496 23.29 5.13 2.14
CA LEU A 496 24.05 6.36 1.99
C LEU A 496 23.30 7.34 1.11
N GLY A 497 23.12 8.56 1.58
CA GLY A 497 22.58 9.69 0.83
C GLY A 497 23.47 10.92 1.01
N LEU A 498 23.81 11.59 -0.08
CA LEU A 498 24.51 12.87 -0.11
C LEU A 498 23.55 13.90 -0.67
N ILE A 499 23.34 15.00 0.04
CA ILE A 499 22.42 16.07 -0.37
C ILE A 499 23.19 17.37 -0.39
N HIS A 500 23.00 18.13 -1.46
CA HIS A 500 23.55 19.48 -1.60
C HIS A 500 22.43 20.46 -1.90
N ASP A 501 22.22 21.42 -1.01
CA ASP A 501 21.28 22.52 -1.18
C ASP A 501 21.87 23.56 -2.12
N LEU A 502 21.27 23.72 -3.28
CA LEU A 502 21.63 24.72 -4.27
C LEU A 502 21.13 26.13 -3.84
N ASN A 503 20.00 26.13 -3.15
CA ASN A 503 19.40 27.28 -2.48
C ASN A 503 18.31 26.79 -1.49
N ASP A 504 17.57 27.71 -0.88
CA ASP A 504 16.53 27.39 0.12
C ASP A 504 15.35 26.56 -0.40
N GLN A 505 15.19 26.44 -1.72
CA GLN A 505 14.09 25.74 -2.37
C GLN A 505 14.52 24.52 -3.18
N LEU A 506 15.80 24.43 -3.53
CA LEU A 506 16.29 23.46 -4.51
C LEU A 506 17.50 22.69 -3.96
N SER A 507 17.45 21.37 -4.02
CA SER A 507 18.53 20.47 -3.60
C SER A 507 18.79 19.41 -4.65
N THR A 508 20.03 18.97 -4.78
CA THR A 508 20.42 17.78 -5.54
C THR A 508 20.85 16.69 -4.56
N TYR A 509 20.68 15.43 -4.95
CA TYR A 509 21.12 14.31 -4.14
C TYR A 509 21.69 13.15 -4.97
N VAL A 510 22.51 12.35 -4.31
CA VAL A 510 22.92 11.02 -4.77
C VAL A 510 22.67 10.05 -3.63
N SER A 511 22.13 8.88 -3.92
CA SER A 511 21.93 7.82 -2.92
C SER A 511 22.31 6.44 -3.41
N TYR A 512 22.68 5.61 -2.44
CA TYR A 512 22.91 4.18 -2.58
C TYR A 512 22.19 3.42 -1.47
N THR A 513 21.39 2.44 -1.84
CA THR A 513 20.59 1.63 -0.90
C THR A 513 20.58 0.18 -1.32
N GLU A 514 20.50 -0.71 -0.34
CA GLU A 514 20.42 -2.16 -0.55
C GLU A 514 19.22 -2.78 0.15
N THR A 515 18.82 -3.94 -0.33
CA THR A 515 17.84 -4.85 0.28
C THR A 515 18.23 -6.29 0.00
N PHE A 516 17.57 -7.24 0.63
CA PHE A 516 17.79 -8.66 0.40
C PHE A 516 16.46 -9.42 0.41
N LEU A 517 16.46 -10.59 -0.22
CA LEU A 517 15.35 -11.53 -0.16
C LEU A 517 15.91 -12.95 -0.01
N PRO A 518 15.60 -13.67 1.09
CA PRO A 518 16.03 -15.05 1.30
C PRO A 518 15.57 -15.97 0.17
N GLN A 519 16.35 -17.02 -0.10
CA GLN A 519 16.09 -18.03 -1.11
C GLN A 519 16.03 -19.42 -0.47
N SER A 520 15.19 -20.28 -1.02
CA SER A 520 15.04 -21.67 -0.59
C SER A 520 15.75 -22.68 -1.49
N GLU A 521 16.29 -22.23 -2.60
CA GLU A 521 16.99 -23.03 -3.60
C GLU A 521 18.35 -23.51 -3.08
N MET A 522 18.82 -24.67 -3.57
CA MET A 522 20.07 -25.27 -3.17
C MET A 522 21.10 -25.19 -4.30
N ASP A 523 22.39 -25.07 -3.94
CA ASP A 523 23.49 -25.13 -4.88
C ASP A 523 23.94 -26.58 -5.17
N ALA A 524 24.94 -26.77 -6.03
CA ALA A 524 25.49 -28.07 -6.39
C ALA A 524 26.12 -28.84 -5.21
N SER A 525 26.40 -28.19 -4.08
CA SER A 525 26.84 -28.79 -2.83
C SER A 525 25.67 -29.21 -1.92
N LEU A 526 24.46 -29.01 -2.36
CA LEU A 526 23.19 -29.15 -1.58
C LEU A 526 23.15 -28.25 -0.35
N GLU A 527 23.80 -27.08 -0.41
CA GLU A 527 23.68 -26.01 0.55
C GLU A 527 22.73 -24.93 0.01
N ARG A 528 22.10 -24.18 0.90
CA ARG A 528 21.22 -23.06 0.51
C ARG A 528 22.01 -21.97 -0.21
N LEU A 529 21.47 -21.48 -1.31
CA LEU A 529 21.99 -20.26 -1.94
C LEU A 529 21.92 -19.10 -0.96
N ALA A 530 22.93 -18.22 -1.02
CA ALA A 530 22.88 -16.94 -0.32
C ALA A 530 21.65 -16.13 -0.78
N PRO A 531 21.11 -15.21 0.04
CA PRO A 531 19.96 -14.39 -0.35
C PRO A 531 20.19 -13.65 -1.66
N LYS A 532 19.11 -13.45 -2.42
CA LYS A 532 19.10 -12.42 -3.47
C LYS A 532 19.40 -11.07 -2.83
N THR A 533 20.21 -10.25 -3.47
CA THR A 533 20.44 -8.87 -3.05
C THR A 533 19.92 -7.92 -4.10
N GLY A 534 19.32 -6.82 -3.62
CA GLY A 534 18.84 -5.75 -4.45
C GLY A 534 19.60 -4.48 -4.14
N ARG A 535 20.09 -3.79 -5.17
CA ARG A 535 20.80 -2.51 -5.01
C ARG A 535 20.10 -1.43 -5.84
N ASN A 536 20.07 -0.22 -5.28
CA ASN A 536 19.49 0.93 -5.95
C ASN A 536 20.45 2.11 -5.85
N PHE A 537 20.64 2.77 -6.98
CA PHE A 537 21.42 3.99 -7.12
C PHE A 537 20.52 5.08 -7.69
N GLU A 538 20.48 6.27 -7.07
CA GLU A 538 19.72 7.41 -7.56
C GLU A 538 20.56 8.68 -7.60
N LEU A 539 20.29 9.50 -8.62
CA LEU A 539 20.72 10.89 -8.74
C LEU A 539 19.46 11.73 -9.00
N GLY A 540 19.19 12.73 -8.16
CA GLY A 540 17.98 13.51 -8.32
C GLY A 540 18.12 14.98 -7.98
N LEU A 541 17.10 15.72 -8.41
CA LEU A 541 16.87 17.11 -8.11
C LEU A 541 15.51 17.21 -7.41
N LYS A 542 15.46 17.91 -6.29
CA LYS A 542 14.24 18.14 -5.50
C LYS A 542 14.01 19.62 -5.30
N ALA A 543 12.76 20.02 -5.44
CA ALA A 543 12.32 21.39 -5.20
C ALA A 543 11.17 21.39 -4.20
N GLU A 544 11.20 22.35 -3.28
CA GLU A 544 10.15 22.60 -2.28
C GLU A 544 9.78 24.08 -2.34
N PHE A 545 8.55 24.35 -2.81
CA PHE A 545 7.99 25.68 -2.88
C PHE A 545 6.84 25.74 -1.90
N SER A 546 6.84 26.57 -0.91
CA SER A 546 5.85 26.70 0.17
C SER A 546 4.75 25.62 0.30
N SER A 547 4.09 25.21 -0.76
CA SER A 547 3.00 24.22 -0.82
C SER A 547 3.08 23.25 -1.99
N LEU A 548 4.18 23.22 -2.74
CA LEU A 548 4.40 22.36 -3.89
C LEU A 548 5.76 21.68 -3.79
N ASN A 549 5.79 20.37 -3.92
CA ASN A 549 7.00 19.55 -3.98
C ASN A 549 7.18 19.00 -5.39
N ALA A 550 8.42 18.99 -5.89
CA ALA A 550 8.78 18.39 -7.15
C ALA A 550 10.06 17.57 -7.01
N THR A 551 10.12 16.43 -7.69
CA THR A 551 11.29 15.55 -7.76
C THR A 551 11.50 15.09 -9.19
N VAL A 552 12.75 15.16 -9.65
CA VAL A 552 13.20 14.45 -10.87
C VAL A 552 14.38 13.59 -10.47
N ALA A 553 14.30 12.29 -10.75
CA ALA A 553 15.35 11.34 -10.38
C ALA A 553 15.70 10.41 -11.55
N ALA A 554 16.99 10.22 -11.78
CA ALA A 554 17.51 9.13 -12.57
C ALA A 554 17.90 7.98 -11.64
N PHE A 555 17.52 6.76 -11.98
CA PHE A 555 17.78 5.59 -11.15
C PHE A 555 18.40 4.44 -11.93
N SER A 556 19.12 3.58 -11.21
CA SER A 556 19.57 2.27 -11.65
C SER A 556 19.34 1.27 -10.51
N THR A 557 18.45 0.32 -10.73
CA THR A 557 18.09 -0.72 -9.77
C THR A 557 18.45 -2.08 -10.34
N ALA A 558 19.16 -2.90 -9.59
CA ALA A 558 19.58 -4.23 -10.02
C ALA A 558 19.33 -5.27 -8.93
N GLN A 559 19.16 -6.50 -9.35
CA GLN A 559 19.06 -7.68 -8.50
C GLN A 559 20.23 -8.61 -8.82
N ASP A 560 20.88 -9.13 -7.79
CA ASP A 560 22.02 -10.01 -7.93
C ASP A 560 21.76 -11.31 -7.16
N ASN A 561 22.49 -12.36 -7.48
CA ASN A 561 22.42 -13.69 -6.88
C ASN A 561 21.01 -14.32 -6.98
N VAL A 562 20.38 -14.20 -8.13
CA VAL A 562 19.08 -14.82 -8.43
C VAL A 562 19.30 -16.29 -8.75
N ALA A 563 18.54 -17.19 -8.09
CA ALA A 563 18.61 -18.62 -8.35
C ALA A 563 18.23 -18.92 -9.80
N THR A 564 19.18 -19.47 -10.55
CA THR A 564 19.00 -19.96 -11.92
C THR A 564 19.24 -21.46 -11.93
N PHE A 565 18.25 -22.24 -12.44
CA PHE A 565 18.37 -23.69 -12.51
C PHE A 565 19.63 -24.11 -13.26
N SER A 566 20.39 -25.04 -12.68
CA SER A 566 21.61 -25.58 -13.25
C SER A 566 21.47 -27.03 -13.70
N GLU A 567 21.13 -27.92 -12.78
CA GLU A 567 21.00 -29.34 -13.03
C GLU A 567 20.21 -30.02 -11.90
N THR A 568 19.93 -31.32 -12.04
CA THR A 568 19.31 -32.14 -10.99
C THR A 568 20.33 -33.15 -10.45
N ILE A 569 20.67 -33.06 -9.15
CA ILE A 569 21.60 -33.96 -8.46
C ILE A 569 20.82 -34.80 -7.44
N ASN A 570 20.88 -36.13 -7.52
CA ASN A 570 20.18 -37.05 -6.60
C ASN A 570 18.68 -36.77 -6.45
N ALA A 571 18.02 -36.42 -7.55
CA ALA A 571 16.61 -36.01 -7.60
C ALA A 571 16.29 -34.68 -6.87
N VAL A 572 17.30 -33.86 -6.60
CA VAL A 572 17.16 -32.49 -6.09
C VAL A 572 17.59 -31.53 -7.20
N ASP A 573 16.76 -30.57 -7.51
CA ASP A 573 17.10 -29.49 -8.44
C ASP A 573 18.08 -28.53 -7.74
N VAL A 574 19.21 -28.29 -8.39
CA VAL A 574 20.24 -27.37 -7.90
C VAL A 574 20.40 -26.17 -8.80
N TYR A 575 20.77 -25.06 -8.20
CA TYR A 575 20.76 -23.75 -8.81
C TYR A 575 22.10 -23.05 -8.65
N THR A 576 22.38 -22.11 -9.52
CA THR A 576 23.48 -21.16 -9.39
C THR A 576 22.93 -19.77 -9.16
N GLY A 577 23.61 -18.98 -8.34
CA GLY A 577 23.29 -17.56 -8.19
C GLY A 577 23.88 -16.77 -9.37
N GLU A 578 23.03 -16.10 -10.12
CA GLU A 578 23.40 -15.27 -11.27
C GLU A 578 22.92 -13.84 -11.08
N ASP A 579 23.51 -12.92 -11.87
CA ASP A 579 22.97 -11.56 -11.97
C ASP A 579 21.56 -11.63 -12.55
N GLY A 580 20.62 -10.95 -11.89
CA GLY A 580 19.24 -10.88 -12.31
C GLY A 580 18.99 -9.75 -13.30
N ILE A 581 17.80 -9.15 -13.17
CA ILE A 581 17.41 -8.04 -14.04
C ILE A 581 17.98 -6.71 -13.53
N THR A 582 18.24 -5.80 -14.47
CA THR A 582 18.58 -4.40 -14.21
C THR A 582 17.50 -3.51 -14.79
N SER A 583 17.00 -2.56 -14.01
CA SER A 583 16.05 -1.53 -14.43
C SER A 583 16.70 -0.16 -14.30
N GLN A 584 16.67 0.63 -15.36
CA GLN A 584 17.21 1.98 -15.39
C GLN A 584 16.17 2.94 -15.97
N GLY A 585 16.11 4.15 -15.41
CA GLY A 585 15.10 5.09 -15.86
C GLY A 585 15.17 6.47 -15.25
N ILE A 586 14.14 7.25 -15.57
CA ILE A 586 13.90 8.58 -15.03
C ILE A 586 12.47 8.63 -14.50
N GLU A 587 12.31 9.21 -13.32
CA GLU A 587 11.03 9.46 -12.67
C GLU A 587 10.82 10.95 -12.43
N LEU A 588 9.59 11.39 -12.61
CA LEU A 588 9.10 12.71 -12.24
C LEU A 588 7.97 12.57 -11.24
N ASP A 589 7.97 13.39 -10.21
CA ASP A 589 6.88 13.52 -9.23
C ASP A 589 6.68 14.99 -8.88
N LEU A 590 5.43 15.45 -8.87
CA LEU A 590 5.06 16.81 -8.51
C LEU A 590 3.71 16.77 -7.79
N ALA A 591 3.67 17.23 -6.53
CA ALA A 591 2.44 17.23 -5.73
C ALA A 591 2.36 18.43 -4.80
N GLY A 592 1.11 18.92 -4.55
CA GLY A 592 0.84 20.01 -3.63
C GLY A 592 -0.21 20.97 -4.14
N LYS A 593 -0.04 22.27 -3.81
CA LYS A 593 -0.93 23.34 -4.23
C LYS A 593 -0.22 24.34 -5.16
N ILE A 594 -0.95 24.81 -6.16
CA ILE A 594 -0.56 25.92 -7.02
C ILE A 594 -1.53 27.08 -6.74
N GLY A 595 -1.03 28.10 -6.03
CA GLY A 595 -1.89 29.14 -5.45
C GLY A 595 -2.86 28.55 -4.42
N ASP A 596 -3.96 29.27 -4.14
CA ASP A 596 -4.92 28.87 -3.10
C ASP A 596 -5.97 27.87 -3.59
N ASN A 597 -6.21 27.83 -4.91
CA ASN A 597 -7.38 27.16 -5.50
C ASN A 597 -7.07 25.83 -6.20
N THR A 598 -5.81 25.53 -6.51
CA THR A 598 -5.47 24.32 -7.29
C THR A 598 -4.67 23.34 -6.44
N SER A 599 -5.16 22.11 -6.29
CA SER A 599 -4.37 20.99 -5.80
C SER A 599 -4.01 20.08 -6.97
N ILE A 600 -2.76 19.63 -7.03
CA ILE A 600 -2.22 18.81 -8.10
C ILE A 600 -1.37 17.68 -7.53
N SER A 601 -1.47 16.50 -8.14
CA SER A 601 -0.52 15.40 -8.04
C SER A 601 -0.31 14.85 -9.44
N THR A 602 0.93 14.84 -9.92
CA THR A 602 1.25 14.35 -11.26
C THR A 602 2.65 13.77 -11.28
N GLY A 603 2.86 12.82 -12.13
CA GLY A 603 4.19 12.27 -12.34
C GLY A 603 4.23 11.30 -13.51
N GLY A 604 5.36 10.63 -13.62
CA GLY A 604 5.55 9.62 -14.65
C GLY A 604 6.93 8.99 -14.59
N THR A 605 7.05 7.88 -15.27
CA THR A 605 8.26 7.07 -15.30
C THR A 605 8.59 6.71 -16.74
N ILE A 606 9.87 6.78 -17.08
CA ILE A 606 10.43 6.18 -18.30
C ILE A 606 11.52 5.22 -17.86
N LEU A 607 11.41 3.96 -18.23
CA LEU A 607 12.36 2.93 -17.82
C LEU A 607 12.68 1.92 -18.93
N SER A 608 13.79 1.20 -18.75
CA SER A 608 14.19 0.05 -19.54
C SER A 608 14.63 -1.06 -18.59
N ILE A 609 14.10 -2.27 -18.81
CA ILE A 609 14.41 -3.46 -18.03
C ILE A 609 15.18 -4.43 -18.91
N GLN A 610 16.32 -4.91 -18.44
CA GLN A 610 17.21 -5.81 -19.16
C GLN A 610 17.58 -7.00 -18.26
N ASP A 611 17.75 -8.16 -18.88
CA ASP A 611 18.33 -9.35 -18.25
C ASP A 611 19.87 -9.23 -18.13
N ALA A 612 20.52 -10.24 -17.56
CA ALA A 612 21.97 -10.30 -17.42
C ALA A 612 22.74 -10.24 -18.76
N ASN A 613 22.08 -10.55 -19.89
CA ASN A 613 22.66 -10.49 -21.24
C ASN A 613 22.42 -9.14 -21.92
N GLY A 614 21.78 -8.19 -21.24
CA GLY A 614 21.41 -6.88 -21.79
C GLY A 614 20.21 -6.92 -22.74
N GLN A 615 19.45 -8.02 -22.77
CA GLN A 615 18.22 -8.13 -23.56
C GLN A 615 17.02 -7.59 -22.79
N LYS A 616 16.10 -6.93 -23.50
CA LYS A 616 14.86 -6.45 -22.88
C LYS A 616 14.05 -7.63 -22.32
N THR A 617 13.59 -7.48 -21.10
CA THR A 617 12.75 -8.45 -20.39
C THR A 617 11.58 -7.77 -19.70
N ASN A 618 10.71 -8.54 -19.01
CA ASN A 618 9.51 -8.04 -18.34
C ASN A 618 8.67 -7.11 -19.23
N LEU A 619 8.43 -7.53 -20.46
CA LEU A 619 7.74 -6.73 -21.49
C LEU A 619 6.28 -6.43 -21.15
N TYR A 620 5.72 -7.10 -20.14
CA TYR A 620 4.41 -6.82 -19.52
C TYR A 620 4.43 -5.60 -18.59
N THR A 621 5.60 -5.08 -18.24
CA THR A 621 5.75 -3.82 -17.52
C THR A 621 5.83 -2.66 -18.52
N PRO A 622 4.98 -1.61 -18.42
CA PRO A 622 5.03 -0.48 -19.32
C PRO A 622 6.35 0.29 -19.18
N GLU A 623 7.02 0.55 -20.30
CA GLU A 623 8.27 1.34 -20.32
C GLU A 623 8.02 2.82 -19.99
N LYS A 624 6.80 3.29 -20.16
CA LYS A 624 6.44 4.70 -19.90
C LYS A 624 5.06 4.76 -19.27
N THR A 625 4.97 5.54 -18.19
CA THR A 625 3.71 5.85 -17.52
C THR A 625 3.62 7.34 -17.24
N ALA A 626 2.41 7.87 -17.18
CA ALA A 626 2.15 9.22 -16.72
C ALA A 626 0.78 9.28 -16.04
N ASN A 627 0.70 9.95 -14.90
CA ASN A 627 -0.53 10.17 -14.18
C ASN A 627 -0.70 11.64 -13.81
N LEU A 628 -1.94 12.05 -13.65
CA LEU A 628 -2.35 13.38 -13.25
C LEU A 628 -3.61 13.28 -12.41
N ALA A 629 -3.61 13.94 -11.27
CA ALA A 629 -4.80 14.28 -10.51
C ALA A 629 -4.76 15.80 -10.25
N VAL A 630 -5.81 16.50 -10.62
CA VAL A 630 -5.91 17.95 -10.39
C VAL A 630 -7.31 18.29 -9.90
N SER A 631 -7.41 19.16 -8.90
CA SER A 631 -8.66 19.78 -8.49
C SER A 631 -8.52 21.29 -8.43
N TYR A 632 -9.59 21.98 -8.75
CA TYR A 632 -9.67 23.43 -8.79
C TYR A 632 -10.95 23.93 -8.07
N GLN A 633 -10.76 24.82 -7.12
CA GLN A 633 -11.84 25.51 -6.42
C GLN A 633 -12.36 26.66 -7.29
N LEU A 634 -13.43 26.42 -8.03
CA LEU A 634 -13.97 27.38 -9.00
C LEU A 634 -14.70 28.55 -8.31
N THR A 635 -15.46 28.23 -7.27
CA THR A 635 -16.11 29.19 -6.36
C THR A 635 -15.95 28.70 -4.92
N PRO A 636 -16.24 29.49 -3.88
CA PRO A 636 -16.16 29.00 -2.50
C PRO A 636 -16.92 27.70 -2.22
N SER A 637 -17.97 27.40 -3.02
CA SER A 637 -18.81 26.20 -2.84
C SER A 637 -18.65 25.15 -3.95
N LEU A 638 -17.93 25.44 -5.04
CA LEU A 638 -17.83 24.53 -6.18
C LEU A 638 -16.38 24.17 -6.47
N LYS A 639 -16.05 22.88 -6.35
CA LYS A 639 -14.77 22.29 -6.73
C LYS A 639 -14.95 21.35 -7.90
N MET A 640 -14.03 21.36 -8.83
CA MET A 640 -13.97 20.46 -9.98
C MET A 640 -12.61 19.80 -10.05
N GLY A 641 -12.53 18.60 -10.62
CA GLY A 641 -11.25 17.92 -10.78
C GLY A 641 -11.24 16.94 -11.93
N ALA A 642 -10.05 16.53 -12.30
CA ALA A 642 -9.80 15.52 -13.32
C ALA A 642 -8.65 14.61 -12.91
N ILE A 643 -8.74 13.34 -13.31
CA ILE A 643 -7.65 12.37 -13.26
C ILE A 643 -7.37 11.84 -14.66
N ALA A 644 -6.12 11.55 -14.93
CA ALA A 644 -5.67 10.85 -16.12
C ALA A 644 -4.57 9.87 -15.73
N ASP A 645 -4.67 8.65 -16.22
CA ASP A 645 -3.64 7.63 -16.07
C ASP A 645 -3.35 7.05 -17.46
N TRP A 646 -2.10 7.18 -17.90
CA TRP A 646 -1.62 6.74 -19.22
C TRP A 646 -0.46 5.77 -19.06
N GLN A 647 -0.49 4.72 -19.87
CA GLN A 647 0.65 3.82 -20.04
C GLN A 647 0.96 3.52 -21.52
N SER A 648 2.24 3.24 -21.78
CA SER A 648 2.69 2.73 -23.09
C SER A 648 2.21 1.30 -23.33
N SER A 649 2.31 0.84 -24.58
CA SER A 649 2.01 -0.55 -24.93
C SER A 649 2.88 -1.54 -24.18
N ILE A 650 2.28 -2.69 -23.85
CA ILE A 650 2.91 -3.82 -23.17
C ILE A 650 2.68 -5.12 -23.97
N THR A 651 3.51 -6.12 -23.70
CA THR A 651 3.45 -7.41 -24.39
C THR A 651 3.65 -8.55 -23.39
N GLY A 652 2.68 -9.44 -23.31
CA GLY A 652 2.76 -10.74 -22.65
C GLY A 652 2.51 -11.83 -23.67
N SER A 653 1.56 -12.74 -23.40
CA SER A 653 1.03 -13.70 -24.38
C SER A 653 0.33 -13.01 -25.54
N VAL A 654 -0.22 -11.83 -25.29
CA VAL A 654 -0.81 -10.91 -26.29
C VAL A 654 -0.18 -9.53 -26.14
N LYS A 655 -0.42 -8.67 -27.13
CA LYS A 655 -0.05 -7.26 -27.08
C LYS A 655 -1.24 -6.42 -26.63
N GLN A 656 -1.02 -5.50 -25.69
CA GLN A 656 -1.94 -4.41 -25.38
C GLN A 656 -1.34 -3.10 -25.86
N ASP A 657 -2.09 -2.35 -26.66
CA ASP A 657 -1.68 -1.02 -27.10
C ASP A 657 -1.69 -0.02 -25.94
N ALA A 658 -1.03 1.12 -26.13
CA ALA A 658 -1.07 2.21 -25.15
C ALA A 658 -2.49 2.71 -24.95
N TYR A 659 -2.85 3.05 -23.70
CA TYR A 659 -4.18 3.58 -23.39
C TYR A 659 -4.13 4.68 -22.35
N THR A 660 -5.26 5.39 -22.20
CA THR A 660 -5.46 6.44 -21.18
C THR A 660 -6.79 6.24 -20.49
N LEU A 661 -6.78 6.17 -19.19
CA LEU A 661 -7.99 6.22 -18.36
C LEU A 661 -8.21 7.66 -17.91
N LEU A 662 -9.38 8.19 -18.18
CA LEU A 662 -9.78 9.54 -17.79
C LEU A 662 -10.91 9.49 -16.76
N GLY A 663 -10.82 10.33 -15.73
CA GLY A 663 -11.87 10.54 -14.76
C GLY A 663 -12.11 12.02 -14.49
N ALA A 664 -13.26 12.35 -13.92
CA ALA A 664 -13.60 13.70 -13.51
C ALA A 664 -14.42 13.69 -12.22
N MET A 665 -14.32 14.76 -11.46
CA MET A 665 -15.14 14.97 -10.27
C MET A 665 -15.73 16.39 -10.24
N VAL A 666 -16.90 16.51 -9.62
CA VAL A 666 -17.51 17.76 -9.23
C VAL A 666 -17.97 17.62 -7.79
N SER A 667 -17.61 18.56 -6.94
CA SER A 667 -18.01 18.63 -5.53
C SER A 667 -18.63 19.98 -5.26
N TYR A 668 -19.77 19.97 -4.55
CA TYR A 668 -20.53 21.18 -4.23
C TYR A 668 -20.91 21.22 -2.75
N ASP A 669 -20.49 22.29 -2.07
CA ASP A 669 -20.87 22.56 -0.68
C ASP A 669 -22.28 23.15 -0.65
N ILE A 670 -23.26 22.34 -0.24
CA ILE A 670 -24.66 22.73 -0.07
C ILE A 670 -24.77 23.71 1.10
N SER A 671 -23.99 23.46 2.15
CA SER A 671 -23.82 24.30 3.33
C SER A 671 -22.40 24.13 3.89
N SER A 672 -22.10 24.83 4.99
CA SER A 672 -20.81 24.65 5.69
C SER A 672 -20.58 23.23 6.25
N SER A 673 -21.64 22.46 6.43
CA SER A 673 -21.60 21.10 6.99
C SER A 673 -22.04 20.00 6.02
N LEU A 674 -22.49 20.35 4.81
CA LEU A 674 -23.06 19.38 3.89
C LEU A 674 -22.48 19.56 2.50
N ASN A 675 -21.79 18.53 2.02
CA ASN A 675 -21.18 18.46 0.70
C ASN A 675 -21.79 17.35 -0.14
N THR A 676 -21.94 17.56 -1.42
CA THR A 676 -22.26 16.50 -2.39
C THR A 676 -21.22 16.41 -3.47
N GLN A 677 -20.92 15.20 -3.91
CA GLN A 677 -19.89 14.96 -4.90
C GLN A 677 -20.35 13.95 -5.95
N LEU A 678 -19.90 14.14 -7.19
CA LEU A 678 -20.06 13.21 -8.30
C LEU A 678 -18.66 12.91 -8.87
N VAL A 679 -18.34 11.63 -8.97
CA VAL A 679 -17.10 11.14 -9.60
C VAL A 679 -17.47 10.24 -10.77
N VAL A 680 -16.82 10.45 -11.91
CA VAL A 680 -16.94 9.60 -13.11
C VAL A 680 -15.57 9.05 -13.45
N ASN A 681 -15.44 7.73 -13.49
CA ASN A 681 -14.20 7.04 -13.85
C ASN A 681 -14.31 6.46 -15.26
N ASN A 682 -13.17 6.32 -15.95
CA ASN A 682 -13.08 5.82 -17.32
C ASN A 682 -14.11 6.46 -18.25
N ILE A 683 -14.11 7.80 -18.35
CA ILE A 683 -15.11 8.59 -19.10
C ILE A 683 -15.16 8.18 -20.57
N THR A 684 -14.01 7.85 -21.15
CA THR A 684 -13.85 7.43 -22.55
C THR A 684 -14.31 6.00 -22.80
N ASP A 685 -14.64 5.26 -21.73
CA ASP A 685 -15.04 3.86 -21.79
C ASP A 685 -13.98 2.96 -22.45
N GLU A 686 -12.70 3.22 -22.13
CA GLU A 686 -11.56 2.45 -22.62
C GLU A 686 -11.63 0.99 -22.21
N LYS A 687 -11.37 0.06 -23.14
CA LYS A 687 -11.30 -1.37 -22.91
C LYS A 687 -9.86 -1.80 -22.85
N TYR A 688 -9.41 -2.30 -21.71
CA TYR A 688 -8.03 -2.70 -21.45
C TYR A 688 -7.98 -3.96 -20.57
N LEU A 689 -6.87 -4.68 -20.61
CA LEU A 689 -6.60 -5.82 -19.73
C LEU A 689 -5.93 -5.33 -18.44
N THR A 690 -6.32 -5.92 -17.30
CA THR A 690 -5.83 -5.54 -15.97
C THR A 690 -4.41 -6.00 -15.72
N SER A 691 -3.93 -7.04 -16.39
CA SER A 691 -2.56 -7.56 -16.33
C SER A 691 -2.26 -8.40 -17.56
N LEU A 692 -0.99 -8.44 -17.97
CA LEU A 692 -0.43 -9.36 -18.96
C LEU A 692 0.72 -10.20 -18.38
N LYS A 693 0.91 -10.16 -17.07
CA LYS A 693 1.98 -10.89 -16.38
C LYS A 693 1.87 -12.40 -16.56
N TRP A 694 0.63 -12.90 -16.69
CA TRP A 694 0.32 -14.30 -16.96
C TRP A 694 -0.40 -14.47 -18.30
N ALA A 695 -0.55 -15.71 -18.76
CA ALA A 695 -1.26 -16.02 -19.99
C ALA A 695 -2.80 -15.89 -19.89
N GLN A 696 -3.29 -15.52 -18.73
CA GLN A 696 -4.70 -15.25 -18.43
C GLN A 696 -4.86 -13.82 -17.91
N GLY A 697 -6.02 -13.24 -18.10
CA GLY A 697 -6.36 -11.91 -17.64
C GLY A 697 -7.85 -11.62 -17.85
N TYR A 698 -8.30 -10.48 -17.32
CA TYR A 698 -9.65 -9.99 -17.53
C TYR A 698 -9.62 -8.49 -17.83
N TYR A 699 -10.72 -7.95 -18.34
CA TYR A 699 -10.77 -6.55 -18.73
C TYR A 699 -11.01 -5.66 -17.52
N GLY A 700 -10.46 -4.44 -17.57
CA GLY A 700 -10.71 -3.41 -16.58
C GLY A 700 -12.14 -2.84 -16.64
N ALA A 701 -12.53 -2.15 -15.57
CA ALA A 701 -13.89 -1.62 -15.41
C ALA A 701 -14.27 -0.64 -16.54
N PRO A 702 -15.48 -0.76 -17.11
CA PRO A 702 -16.03 0.24 -18.01
C PRO A 702 -16.29 1.55 -17.27
N ARG A 703 -16.83 2.56 -17.97
CA ARG A 703 -17.22 3.84 -17.36
C ARG A 703 -18.13 3.61 -16.16
N SER A 704 -17.78 4.25 -15.04
CA SER A 704 -18.53 4.18 -13.80
C SER A 704 -18.80 5.56 -13.20
N VAL A 705 -19.85 5.64 -12.40
CA VAL A 705 -20.26 6.86 -11.72
C VAL A 705 -20.48 6.57 -10.25
N ILE A 706 -20.01 7.48 -9.38
CA ILE A 706 -20.24 7.43 -7.95
C ILE A 706 -20.76 8.81 -7.51
N ALA A 707 -21.87 8.83 -6.79
CA ALA A 707 -22.41 10.03 -6.14
C ALA A 707 -22.33 9.87 -4.63
N SER A 708 -21.94 10.92 -3.91
CA SER A 708 -21.85 10.90 -2.46
C SER A 708 -22.45 12.15 -1.81
N LEU A 709 -22.85 11.99 -0.58
CA LEU A 709 -23.28 13.03 0.34
C LEU A 709 -22.48 12.89 1.63
N SER A 710 -21.75 13.93 1.99
CA SER A 710 -20.93 13.99 3.20
C SER A 710 -21.46 15.05 4.13
N TRP A 711 -21.57 14.70 5.41
CA TRP A 711 -21.91 15.63 6.47
C TRP A 711 -20.74 15.72 7.46
N ASP A 712 -20.29 16.95 7.70
CA ASP A 712 -19.24 17.30 8.64
C ASP A 712 -19.82 18.08 9.83
N LEU A 713 -19.38 17.75 11.05
CA LEU A 713 -19.79 18.44 12.28
C LEU A 713 -18.85 19.60 12.59
#